data_56d1d1637d6f4c8c30e2c6dca515a63f
#
_entry.id   56d1d1637d6f4c8c30e2c6dca515a63f
#
_cell.length_a   1.000
_cell.length_b   1.000
_cell.length_c   1.000
_cell.angle_alpha   90.00
_cell.angle_beta   90.00
_cell.angle_gamma   90.00
#
_symmetry.space_group_name_H-M   'P 1'
#
loop_
_entity.id
_entity.type
_entity.pdbx_description
1 polymer ?
#
loop_
_entity_poly.entity_id
_entity_poly.type
_entity_poly.pdbx_seq_one_letter_code
_entity_poly.pdbx_strand_id
1 'polypeptide(L)'
;MAVLGHESVRGRPASARTFASLRNDIAGGATAALLTIPSSMGYGVLALQSLGEPYLSHAVLAGLYCAIVMPLAVLALGGRTATMYAPRSVVALLVGSIVLQTLVSSPAAKAGQLTAETMFAIVLLLAVTAGLFQALFGALRLGALIKYIPSPVMAGFQNAVAILILVSQIDALLGVPRHLPLSRLAGQLGTAQPLTLLVGLTTFAIIWYLPRFSRRIPAVPAGLVAGTAVYHLVAALGGGALLGPMIGPMPHALPTARYLTSLIALPAHPEVRGLLPAVVSAAFSLAIIASLDALLCAKTVEAVTGRKTDGSRELLRLGAANATAACFGGIPGSINLAATFANHRAGGTSFVSVGVNVLVILVVAVFLGPVIAILPRVVIAASLLVVAVQLVDRWSLRLLRDLVGRTSADWRVPAFDLFVVALVTTVTIALNLVVAVGIGVAIAVASFLLRMSRSVVRRSYRGDLARSKRMRDSDLTELLSREGRRIVVFELEGALFFGTAEELAASIEASVRDSVTVVILDLRRVNDVDSTGARILLQIQDGLCRQGGRLLLSHADDHPAVSMALQAMRVSAAVGPGAMFHDTDAALEHAEDMVIAAHRADAVGPTELPVDHLPLLDGLTTEQRARFGALLVRRVYRAGDVVVQEGEEDHSLLLIAAGTASVKIRRAGREQYRRLATFSPGTVFGEVALLDRQPRSATVTADEDLVCYVLSADAFDALTVGDPPIAIHLLSNLGRELSRRLRRATAMVSQLED
;
A
#
# COMPACT_ATOMS: atom_id res chain seq x y z
N MET A 1 0.30 -24.82 5.52
CA MET A 1 0.86 -23.78 6.39
C MET A 1 0.88 -24.31 7.80
N ALA A 2 2.02 -24.76 8.26
CA ALA A 2 2.21 -25.23 9.64
C ALA A 2 2.94 -24.13 10.40
N VAL A 3 2.35 -23.75 11.50
CA VAL A 3 2.79 -22.75 12.47
C VAL A 3 4.19 -23.10 12.96
N LEU A 4 5.18 -22.27 12.65
CA LEU A 4 6.48 -22.29 13.32
C LEU A 4 6.40 -21.33 14.49
N GLY A 5 6.58 -21.87 15.70
CA GLY A 5 6.55 -21.16 16.95
C GLY A 5 7.48 -19.94 16.96
N HIS A 6 6.95 -18.80 17.36
CA HIS A 6 7.70 -17.60 17.68
C HIS A 6 8.46 -17.80 19.00
N GLU A 7 9.69 -18.31 18.95
CA GLU A 7 10.65 -17.98 19.98
C GLU A 7 11.31 -16.63 19.64
N SER A 8 11.01 -15.64 20.44
CA SER A 8 11.57 -14.30 20.38
C SER A 8 13.08 -14.34 20.67
N VAL A 9 13.89 -14.26 19.62
CA VAL A 9 15.34 -14.04 19.75
C VAL A 9 15.55 -12.54 20.07
N ARG A 10 15.40 -12.19 21.34
CA ARG A 10 15.94 -10.94 21.90
C ARG A 10 17.46 -10.94 21.75
N GLY A 11 18.02 -9.83 21.30
CA GLY A 11 19.43 -9.63 21.03
C GLY A 11 20.33 -10.09 22.16
N ARG A 12 21.14 -11.13 21.89
CA ARG A 12 22.29 -11.49 22.70
C ARG A 12 23.49 -10.67 22.25
N PRO A 13 24.32 -10.17 23.19
CA PRO A 13 25.54 -9.42 22.87
C PRO A 13 26.55 -10.31 22.11
N ALA A 14 27.43 -9.66 21.35
CA ALA A 14 28.39 -10.25 20.42
C ALA A 14 29.53 -11.07 21.09
N SER A 15 29.38 -11.53 22.30
CA SER A 15 30.37 -12.31 23.05
C SER A 15 29.99 -13.80 23.05
N ALA A 16 30.94 -14.62 22.61
CA ALA A 16 30.97 -16.07 22.58
C ALA A 16 30.13 -16.68 21.42
N ARG A 17 30.72 -16.74 20.23
CA ARG A 17 30.34 -17.68 19.18
C ARG A 17 30.54 -19.09 19.69
N THR A 18 29.48 -19.80 20.02
CA THR A 18 29.59 -21.21 20.36
C THR A 18 30.04 -22.00 19.13
N PHE A 19 30.85 -23.06 19.31
CA PHE A 19 31.27 -23.97 18.23
C PHE A 19 30.08 -24.45 17.37
N ALA A 20 28.90 -24.56 17.98
CA ALA A 20 27.67 -24.93 17.29
C ALA A 20 27.21 -23.87 16.25
N SER A 21 27.37 -22.55 16.53
CA SER A 21 27.00 -21.51 15.58
C SER A 21 27.95 -21.47 14.38
N LEU A 22 29.24 -21.71 14.59
CA LEU A 22 30.23 -21.80 13.51
C LEU A 22 29.97 -23.00 12.61
N ARG A 23 29.68 -24.16 13.18
CA ARG A 23 29.30 -25.36 12.41
C ARG A 23 28.05 -25.14 11.55
N ASN A 24 27.07 -24.44 12.09
CA ASN A 24 25.84 -24.10 11.36
C ASN A 24 26.11 -23.09 10.25
N ASP A 25 26.97 -22.11 10.46
CA ASP A 25 27.37 -21.17 9.40
C ASP A 25 28.15 -21.87 8.28
N ILE A 26 29.05 -22.84 8.64
CA ILE A 26 29.76 -23.65 7.64
C ILE A 26 28.76 -24.52 6.83
N ALA A 27 27.87 -25.22 7.50
CA ALA A 27 26.86 -26.04 6.84
C ALA A 27 25.93 -25.19 5.95
N GLY A 28 25.50 -24.02 6.44
CA GLY A 28 24.68 -23.08 5.72
C GLY A 28 25.36 -22.55 4.45
N GLY A 29 26.61 -22.08 4.58
CA GLY A 29 27.38 -21.58 3.45
C GLY A 29 27.68 -22.64 2.38
N ALA A 30 28.04 -23.84 2.81
CA ALA A 30 28.24 -24.97 1.90
C ALA A 30 26.94 -25.38 1.17
N THR A 31 25.82 -25.44 1.90
CA THR A 31 24.50 -25.73 1.30
C THR A 31 24.10 -24.65 0.29
N ALA A 32 24.35 -23.38 0.60
CA ALA A 32 24.10 -22.28 -0.30
C ALA A 32 24.95 -22.38 -1.58
N ALA A 33 26.24 -22.75 -1.47
CA ALA A 33 27.13 -22.91 -2.60
C ALA A 33 26.65 -23.97 -3.60
N LEU A 34 26.11 -25.09 -3.11
CA LEU A 34 25.51 -26.14 -3.97
C LEU A 34 24.37 -25.63 -4.86
N LEU A 35 23.66 -24.58 -4.44
CA LEU A 35 22.61 -23.94 -5.26
C LEU A 35 23.14 -22.77 -6.07
N THR A 36 24.16 -22.05 -5.54
CA THR A 36 24.74 -20.88 -6.20
C THR A 36 25.56 -21.27 -7.42
N ILE A 37 26.36 -22.34 -7.35
CA ILE A 37 27.25 -22.75 -8.44
C ILE A 37 26.47 -23.03 -9.73
N PRO A 38 25.49 -23.95 -9.77
CA PRO A 38 24.78 -24.26 -11.00
C PRO A 38 23.99 -23.07 -11.55
N SER A 39 23.36 -22.30 -10.68
CA SER A 39 22.59 -21.12 -11.10
C SER A 39 23.49 -20.03 -11.68
N SER A 40 24.67 -19.79 -11.07
CA SER A 40 25.63 -18.81 -11.58
C SER A 40 26.21 -19.18 -12.92
N MET A 41 26.54 -20.46 -13.11
CA MET A 41 26.96 -21.01 -14.40
C MET A 41 25.87 -20.79 -15.47
N GLY A 42 24.63 -21.18 -15.17
CA GLY A 42 23.52 -21.04 -16.09
C GLY A 42 23.21 -19.59 -16.45
N TYR A 43 23.23 -18.68 -15.47
CA TYR A 43 22.99 -17.26 -15.73
C TYR A 43 24.14 -16.59 -16.46
N GLY A 44 25.40 -17.03 -16.26
CA GLY A 44 26.53 -16.63 -17.06
C GLY A 44 26.33 -16.98 -18.54
N VAL A 45 25.96 -18.23 -18.81
CA VAL A 45 25.62 -18.68 -20.17
C VAL A 45 24.47 -17.87 -20.75
N LEU A 46 23.38 -17.68 -20.01
CA LEU A 46 22.21 -16.89 -20.42
C LEU A 46 22.58 -15.46 -20.84
N ALA A 47 23.51 -14.83 -20.11
CA ALA A 47 23.94 -13.46 -20.37
C ALA A 47 24.85 -13.32 -21.62
N LEU A 48 25.68 -14.32 -21.90
CA LEU A 48 26.75 -14.18 -22.88
C LEU A 48 26.69 -15.17 -24.06
N GLN A 49 25.71 -16.06 -24.10
CA GLN A 49 25.55 -17.07 -25.15
C GLN A 49 25.50 -16.45 -26.58
N SER A 50 25.03 -15.22 -26.71
CA SER A 50 24.97 -14.48 -27.98
C SER A 50 26.37 -14.15 -28.57
N LEU A 51 27.44 -14.25 -27.77
CA LEU A 51 28.83 -14.07 -28.24
C LEU A 51 29.38 -15.28 -29.00
N GLY A 52 28.66 -16.40 -29.00
CA GLY A 52 29.02 -17.62 -29.72
C GLY A 52 29.65 -18.71 -28.85
N GLU A 53 29.77 -19.92 -29.46
CA GLU A 53 30.20 -21.12 -28.72
C GLU A 53 31.61 -21.01 -28.11
N PRO A 54 32.63 -20.38 -28.74
CA PRO A 54 33.96 -20.27 -28.16
C PRO A 54 33.98 -19.52 -26.83
N TYR A 55 32.92 -18.72 -26.56
CA TYR A 55 32.80 -17.91 -25.31
C TYR A 55 31.95 -18.56 -24.23
N LEU A 56 31.44 -19.76 -24.39
CA LEU A 56 30.64 -20.46 -23.37
C LEU A 56 31.41 -20.69 -22.10
N SER A 57 32.68 -21.07 -22.18
CA SER A 57 33.55 -21.25 -21.00
C SER A 57 33.77 -19.93 -20.26
N HIS A 58 33.97 -18.80 -20.96
CA HIS A 58 34.09 -17.49 -20.41
C HIS A 58 32.73 -17.03 -19.76
N ALA A 59 31.61 -17.37 -20.35
CA ALA A 59 30.30 -17.10 -19.86
C ALA A 59 30.03 -17.77 -18.48
N VAL A 60 30.40 -19.07 -18.39
CA VAL A 60 30.33 -19.82 -17.13
C VAL A 60 31.21 -19.18 -16.08
N LEU A 61 32.47 -18.83 -16.42
CA LEU A 61 33.37 -18.17 -15.48
C LEU A 61 32.88 -16.79 -15.04
N ALA A 62 32.32 -15.98 -15.96
CA ALA A 62 31.77 -14.67 -15.61
C ALA A 62 30.63 -14.77 -14.58
N GLY A 63 29.82 -15.81 -14.68
CA GLY A 63 28.81 -16.12 -13.67
C GLY A 63 29.42 -16.50 -12.30
N LEU A 64 30.44 -17.35 -12.29
CA LEU A 64 31.14 -17.77 -11.06
C LEU A 64 31.91 -16.60 -10.46
N TYR A 65 32.59 -15.76 -11.27
CA TYR A 65 33.31 -14.58 -10.79
C TYR A 65 32.38 -13.57 -10.10
N CYS A 66 31.18 -13.35 -10.64
CA CYS A 66 30.19 -12.56 -9.95
C CYS A 66 29.84 -13.15 -8.58
N ALA A 67 29.59 -14.46 -8.48
CA ALA A 67 29.25 -15.15 -7.24
C ALA A 67 30.40 -15.19 -6.19
N ILE A 68 31.63 -14.95 -6.62
CA ILE A 68 32.82 -14.84 -5.76
C ILE A 68 33.04 -13.37 -5.33
N VAL A 69 33.14 -12.45 -6.31
CA VAL A 69 33.58 -11.07 -6.08
C VAL A 69 32.49 -10.22 -5.46
N MET A 70 31.26 -10.35 -5.92
CA MET A 70 30.14 -9.53 -5.45
C MET A 70 29.87 -9.68 -3.95
N PRO A 71 29.74 -10.90 -3.37
CA PRO A 71 29.57 -11.06 -1.93
C PRO A 71 30.75 -10.48 -1.12
N LEU A 72 31.99 -10.64 -1.60
CA LEU A 72 33.19 -10.08 -0.98
C LEU A 72 33.16 -8.55 -0.97
N ALA A 73 32.77 -7.94 -2.08
CA ALA A 73 32.61 -6.49 -2.18
C ALA A 73 31.50 -5.97 -1.23
N VAL A 74 30.35 -6.66 -1.15
CA VAL A 74 29.30 -6.29 -0.18
C VAL A 74 29.78 -6.41 1.26
N LEU A 75 30.56 -7.46 1.60
CA LEU A 75 31.14 -7.60 2.92
C LEU A 75 32.14 -6.49 3.23
N ALA A 76 33.00 -6.11 2.28
CA ALA A 76 33.94 -5.00 2.42
C ALA A 76 33.25 -3.66 2.64
N LEU A 77 32.06 -3.47 2.04
CA LEU A 77 31.21 -2.28 2.20
C LEU A 77 30.32 -2.34 3.46
N GLY A 78 30.62 -3.23 4.40
CA GLY A 78 29.96 -3.32 5.69
C GLY A 78 28.62 -4.08 5.67
N GLY A 79 28.36 -4.89 4.66
CA GLY A 79 27.26 -5.87 4.64
C GLY A 79 27.56 -7.00 5.63
N ARG A 80 26.80 -7.09 6.73
CA ARG A 80 27.01 -8.13 7.76
C ARG A 80 25.85 -9.11 7.88
N THR A 81 25.03 -9.22 6.83
CA THR A 81 23.91 -10.13 6.76
C THR A 81 24.34 -11.49 6.20
N ALA A 82 23.60 -12.55 6.53
CA ALA A 82 23.77 -13.90 5.96
C ALA A 82 23.11 -14.05 4.57
N THR A 83 23.02 -12.95 3.82
CA THR A 83 22.41 -12.87 2.50
C THR A 83 23.41 -13.30 1.43
N MET A 84 23.00 -14.17 0.51
CA MET A 84 23.84 -14.65 -0.59
C MET A 84 23.63 -13.77 -1.81
N TYR A 85 24.71 -13.39 -2.48
CA TYR A 85 24.73 -12.56 -3.69
C TYR A 85 25.33 -13.35 -4.85
N ALA A 86 24.68 -13.30 -6.01
CA ALA A 86 25.12 -14.03 -7.20
C ALA A 86 24.40 -13.48 -8.45
N PRO A 87 24.76 -13.90 -9.67
CA PRO A 87 23.99 -13.59 -10.85
C PRO A 87 22.50 -13.97 -10.69
N ARG A 88 21.63 -13.21 -11.31
CA ARG A 88 20.17 -13.42 -11.29
C ARG A 88 19.60 -13.60 -12.68
N SER A 89 18.56 -14.42 -12.79
CA SER A 89 17.90 -14.73 -14.07
C SER A 89 17.44 -13.48 -14.82
N VAL A 90 16.81 -12.55 -14.12
CA VAL A 90 16.30 -11.29 -14.69
C VAL A 90 17.44 -10.44 -15.25
N VAL A 91 18.48 -10.24 -14.47
CA VAL A 91 19.63 -9.41 -14.83
C VAL A 91 20.42 -10.07 -15.97
N ALA A 92 20.65 -11.37 -15.88
CA ALA A 92 21.36 -12.15 -16.91
C ALA A 92 20.62 -12.14 -18.27
N LEU A 93 19.29 -12.29 -18.24
CA LEU A 93 18.46 -12.23 -19.44
C LEU A 93 18.54 -10.86 -20.11
N LEU A 94 18.48 -9.79 -19.29
CA LEU A 94 18.61 -8.41 -19.79
C LEU A 94 19.98 -8.17 -20.43
N VAL A 95 21.05 -8.58 -19.77
CA VAL A 95 22.40 -8.48 -20.33
C VAL A 95 22.43 -9.23 -21.66
N GLY A 96 21.91 -10.47 -21.74
CA GLY A 96 21.85 -11.26 -22.97
C GLY A 96 21.06 -10.58 -24.09
N SER A 97 19.93 -9.97 -23.77
CA SER A 97 19.12 -9.21 -24.73
C SER A 97 19.84 -7.94 -25.21
N ILE A 98 20.49 -7.20 -24.31
CA ILE A 98 21.28 -6.01 -24.66
C ILE A 98 22.47 -6.41 -25.55
N VAL A 99 23.17 -7.49 -25.21
CA VAL A 99 24.29 -8.01 -26.02
C VAL A 99 23.82 -8.33 -27.44
N LEU A 100 22.70 -9.04 -27.56
CA LEU A 100 22.16 -9.41 -28.88
C LEU A 100 21.72 -8.18 -29.68
N GLN A 101 20.97 -7.26 -29.06
CA GLN A 101 20.38 -6.13 -29.79
C GLN A 101 21.39 -5.00 -30.06
N THR A 102 22.26 -4.69 -29.08
CA THR A 102 23.15 -3.52 -29.17
C THR A 102 24.51 -3.87 -29.76
N LEU A 103 25.06 -5.07 -29.43
CA LEU A 103 26.42 -5.44 -29.86
C LEU A 103 26.37 -6.32 -31.09
N VAL A 104 25.78 -7.50 -30.99
CA VAL A 104 25.80 -8.51 -32.09
C VAL A 104 25.07 -8.01 -33.34
N SER A 105 23.98 -7.26 -33.18
CA SER A 105 23.20 -6.68 -34.27
C SER A 105 23.77 -5.37 -34.82
N SER A 106 24.82 -4.83 -34.22
CA SER A 106 25.42 -3.55 -34.62
C SER A 106 26.07 -3.64 -36.03
N PRO A 107 26.11 -2.53 -36.80
CA PRO A 107 26.81 -2.49 -38.06
C PRO A 107 28.29 -2.87 -37.94
N ALA A 108 28.95 -2.43 -36.85
CA ALA A 108 30.38 -2.73 -36.61
C ALA A 108 30.63 -4.22 -36.39
N ALA A 109 29.75 -4.93 -35.65
CA ALA A 109 29.86 -6.36 -35.45
C ALA A 109 29.60 -7.13 -36.76
N LYS A 110 28.59 -6.72 -37.54
CA LYS A 110 28.28 -7.32 -38.87
C LYS A 110 29.40 -7.12 -39.88
N ALA A 111 30.13 -6.02 -39.79
CA ALA A 111 31.30 -5.72 -40.60
C ALA A 111 32.56 -6.46 -40.13
N GLY A 112 32.51 -7.26 -39.05
CA GLY A 112 33.64 -7.98 -38.49
C GLY A 112 34.67 -7.09 -37.76
N GLN A 113 34.32 -5.85 -37.46
CA GLN A 113 35.21 -4.86 -36.79
C GLN A 113 35.28 -5.11 -35.28
N LEU A 114 34.30 -5.78 -34.69
CA LEU A 114 34.25 -6.12 -33.26
C LEU A 114 34.60 -7.59 -33.06
N THR A 115 35.70 -7.83 -32.36
CA THR A 115 36.04 -9.19 -31.92
C THR A 115 35.15 -9.58 -30.73
N ALA A 116 34.93 -10.87 -30.50
CA ALA A 116 34.14 -11.34 -29.37
C ALA A 116 34.78 -10.93 -28.02
N GLU A 117 36.09 -10.78 -27.96
CA GLU A 117 36.82 -10.26 -26.79
C GLU A 117 36.47 -8.78 -26.54
N THR A 118 36.46 -7.96 -27.59
CA THR A 118 36.02 -6.55 -27.49
C THR A 118 34.54 -6.45 -27.07
N MET A 119 33.68 -7.32 -27.65
CA MET A 119 32.27 -7.36 -27.23
C MET A 119 32.12 -7.76 -25.78
N PHE A 120 32.89 -8.72 -25.27
CA PHE A 120 32.88 -9.08 -23.86
C PHE A 120 33.34 -7.91 -22.97
N ALA A 121 34.41 -7.19 -23.37
CA ALA A 121 34.84 -6.01 -22.65
C ALA A 121 33.76 -4.90 -22.63
N ILE A 122 33.00 -4.70 -23.71
CA ILE A 122 31.86 -3.77 -23.73
C ILE A 122 30.76 -4.22 -22.75
N VAL A 123 30.51 -5.54 -22.62
CA VAL A 123 29.57 -6.06 -21.62
C VAL A 123 30.04 -5.76 -20.20
N LEU A 124 31.32 -5.86 -19.94
CA LEU A 124 31.87 -5.47 -18.63
C LEU A 124 31.74 -3.96 -18.39
N LEU A 125 31.95 -3.13 -19.42
CA LEU A 125 31.72 -1.68 -19.34
C LEU A 125 30.25 -1.37 -19.05
N LEU A 126 29.31 -2.05 -19.73
CA LEU A 126 27.88 -1.99 -19.45
C LEU A 126 27.60 -2.30 -17.97
N ALA A 127 28.21 -3.36 -17.43
CA ALA A 127 28.04 -3.81 -16.06
C ALA A 127 28.58 -2.81 -15.03
N VAL A 128 29.77 -2.24 -15.28
CA VAL A 128 30.36 -1.17 -14.46
C VAL A 128 29.44 0.04 -14.44
N THR A 129 29.02 0.50 -15.61
CA THR A 129 28.17 1.69 -15.77
C THR A 129 26.82 1.48 -15.11
N ALA A 130 26.19 0.30 -15.26
CA ALA A 130 24.94 -0.06 -14.59
C ALA A 130 25.13 -0.11 -13.06
N GLY A 131 26.24 -0.66 -12.57
CA GLY A 131 26.58 -0.64 -11.13
C GLY A 131 26.72 0.77 -10.59
N LEU A 132 27.36 1.68 -11.32
CA LEU A 132 27.48 3.08 -10.93
C LEU A 132 26.10 3.79 -10.88
N PHE A 133 25.24 3.58 -11.86
CA PHE A 133 23.86 4.10 -11.81
C PHE A 133 23.09 3.52 -10.62
N GLN A 134 23.21 2.23 -10.34
CA GLN A 134 22.56 1.58 -9.20
C GLN A 134 23.06 2.15 -7.88
N ALA A 135 24.38 2.40 -7.74
CA ALA A 135 24.96 3.05 -6.57
C ALA A 135 24.45 4.50 -6.44
N LEU A 136 24.33 5.23 -7.55
CA LEU A 136 23.75 6.58 -7.58
C LEU A 136 22.30 6.58 -7.13
N PHE A 137 21.48 5.63 -7.56
CA PHE A 137 20.08 5.48 -7.08
C PHE A 137 20.05 5.24 -5.57
N GLY A 138 20.96 4.45 -5.03
CA GLY A 138 21.13 4.27 -3.59
C GLY A 138 21.48 5.57 -2.86
N ALA A 139 22.46 6.33 -3.38
CA ALA A 139 22.88 7.62 -2.83
C ALA A 139 21.75 8.67 -2.87
N LEU A 140 20.96 8.71 -3.93
CA LEU A 140 19.78 9.57 -4.09
C LEU A 140 18.55 9.08 -3.28
N ARG A 141 18.70 8.01 -2.49
CA ARG A 141 17.65 7.41 -1.65
C ARG A 141 16.40 6.94 -2.42
N LEU A 142 16.56 6.56 -3.68
CA LEU A 142 15.46 6.07 -4.51
C LEU A 142 14.96 4.68 -4.11
N GLY A 143 15.64 3.98 -3.20
CA GLY A 143 15.19 2.71 -2.65
C GLY A 143 13.82 2.75 -1.97
N ALA A 144 13.34 3.93 -1.58
CA ALA A 144 11.99 4.09 -1.04
C ALA A 144 10.88 4.00 -2.09
N LEU A 145 11.19 4.20 -3.38
CA LEU A 145 10.18 4.23 -4.47
C LEU A 145 9.59 2.86 -4.78
N ILE A 146 10.25 1.77 -4.40
CA ILE A 146 9.77 0.40 -4.67
C ILE A 146 8.37 0.13 -4.09
N LYS A 147 8.02 0.75 -2.97
CA LYS A 147 6.71 0.57 -2.32
C LYS A 147 5.53 1.05 -3.19
N TYR A 148 5.81 1.83 -4.23
CA TYR A 148 4.79 2.35 -5.14
C TYR A 148 4.58 1.49 -6.39
N ILE A 149 5.34 0.39 -6.56
CA ILE A 149 5.17 -0.51 -7.71
C ILE A 149 4.09 -1.54 -7.36
N PRO A 150 2.98 -1.61 -8.12
CA PRO A 150 1.91 -2.56 -7.85
C PRO A 150 2.30 -4.00 -8.15
N SER A 151 1.70 -4.91 -7.40
CA SER A 151 1.88 -6.36 -7.58
C SER A 151 1.57 -6.87 -8.99
N PRO A 152 0.54 -6.39 -9.72
CA PRO A 152 0.27 -6.84 -11.09
C PRO A 152 1.42 -6.56 -12.08
N VAL A 153 2.08 -5.39 -11.96
CA VAL A 153 3.22 -5.03 -12.80
C VAL A 153 4.38 -5.99 -12.56
N MET A 154 4.63 -6.31 -11.30
CA MET A 154 5.69 -7.24 -10.89
C MET A 154 5.42 -8.66 -11.38
N ALA A 155 4.19 -9.13 -11.25
CA ALA A 155 3.77 -10.45 -11.73
C ALA A 155 3.90 -10.56 -13.27
N GLY A 156 3.46 -9.51 -13.99
CA GLY A 156 3.60 -9.45 -15.46
C GLY A 156 5.05 -9.49 -15.92
N PHE A 157 5.91 -8.71 -15.26
CA PHE A 157 7.35 -8.74 -15.49
C PHE A 157 7.95 -10.14 -15.24
N GLN A 158 7.62 -10.76 -14.11
CA GLN A 158 8.14 -12.06 -13.72
C GLN A 158 7.72 -13.17 -14.70
N ASN A 159 6.46 -13.14 -15.16
CA ASN A 159 5.94 -14.06 -16.17
C ASN A 159 6.64 -13.86 -17.52
N ALA A 160 6.88 -12.62 -17.94
CA ALA A 160 7.62 -12.34 -19.17
C ALA A 160 9.04 -12.91 -19.13
N VAL A 161 9.75 -12.69 -18.02
CA VAL A 161 11.10 -13.25 -17.81
C VAL A 161 11.07 -14.78 -17.87
N ALA A 162 10.08 -15.41 -17.24
CA ALA A 162 9.90 -16.87 -17.30
C ALA A 162 9.76 -17.36 -18.73
N ILE A 163 8.90 -16.72 -19.53
CA ILE A 163 8.67 -17.05 -20.95
C ILE A 163 9.95 -16.83 -21.78
N LEU A 164 10.63 -15.70 -21.58
CA LEU A 164 11.85 -15.37 -22.33
C LEU A 164 12.99 -16.34 -22.00
N ILE A 165 13.16 -16.76 -20.74
CA ILE A 165 14.14 -17.80 -20.37
C ILE A 165 13.77 -19.11 -21.07
N LEU A 166 12.51 -19.54 -21.02
CA LEU A 166 12.03 -20.75 -21.67
C LEU A 166 12.38 -20.72 -23.17
N VAL A 167 12.01 -19.64 -23.84
CA VAL A 167 12.29 -19.46 -25.28
C VAL A 167 13.78 -19.49 -25.58
N SER A 168 14.60 -18.82 -24.75
CA SER A 168 16.07 -18.77 -24.96
C SER A 168 16.79 -20.10 -24.76
N GLN A 169 16.16 -21.11 -24.17
CA GLN A 169 16.76 -22.42 -23.95
C GLN A 169 16.34 -23.46 -25.01
N ILE A 170 15.39 -23.14 -25.88
CA ILE A 170 14.87 -24.08 -26.87
C ILE A 170 15.98 -24.58 -27.79
N ASP A 171 16.87 -23.70 -28.27
CA ASP A 171 17.98 -24.06 -29.15
C ASP A 171 18.92 -25.11 -28.52
N ALA A 172 19.27 -24.86 -27.24
CA ALA A 172 20.16 -25.78 -26.51
C ALA A 172 19.48 -27.12 -26.22
N LEU A 173 18.16 -27.14 -25.97
CA LEU A 173 17.39 -28.38 -25.80
C LEU A 173 17.26 -29.18 -27.08
N LEU A 174 17.13 -28.52 -28.22
CA LEU A 174 17.06 -29.16 -29.55
C LEU A 174 18.44 -29.54 -30.13
N GLY A 175 19.52 -29.12 -29.47
CA GLY A 175 20.90 -29.39 -29.95
C GLY A 175 21.28 -28.56 -31.17
N VAL A 176 20.57 -27.48 -31.46
CA VAL A 176 20.82 -26.64 -32.64
C VAL A 176 21.93 -25.61 -32.32
N PRO A 177 22.95 -25.43 -33.23
CA PRO A 177 24.12 -24.61 -32.92
C PRO A 177 23.90 -23.09 -32.85
N ARG A 178 22.77 -22.55 -33.34
CA ARG A 178 22.55 -21.11 -33.48
C ARG A 178 21.24 -20.63 -32.87
N HIS A 179 21.29 -19.45 -32.27
CA HIS A 179 20.06 -18.68 -31.85
C HIS A 179 19.25 -18.33 -33.10
N LEU A 180 18.11 -19.00 -33.25
CA LEU A 180 17.16 -18.73 -34.31
C LEU A 180 15.99 -17.93 -33.75
N PRO A 181 15.53 -16.90 -34.48
CA PRO A 181 14.26 -16.27 -34.12
C PRO A 181 13.15 -17.33 -34.20
N LEU A 182 12.22 -17.28 -33.26
CA LEU A 182 11.07 -18.22 -33.15
C LEU A 182 10.36 -18.46 -34.47
N SER A 183 10.32 -17.46 -35.37
CA SER A 183 9.74 -17.56 -36.72
C SER A 183 10.47 -18.54 -37.66
N ARG A 184 11.72 -18.86 -37.39
CA ARG A 184 12.54 -19.80 -38.18
C ARG A 184 12.72 -21.17 -37.51
N LEU A 185 12.31 -21.28 -36.25
CA LEU A 185 12.44 -22.54 -35.49
C LEU A 185 11.65 -23.68 -36.14
N ALA A 186 10.44 -23.40 -36.63
CA ALA A 186 9.59 -24.38 -37.29
C ALA A 186 10.24 -25.01 -38.53
N GLY A 187 11.04 -24.23 -39.31
CA GLY A 187 11.74 -24.71 -40.46
C GLY A 187 12.98 -25.57 -40.16
N GLN A 188 13.47 -25.57 -38.91
CA GLN A 188 14.65 -26.31 -38.47
C GLN A 188 14.36 -27.47 -37.51
N LEU A 189 13.11 -27.79 -37.26
CA LEU A 189 12.75 -28.95 -36.44
C LEU A 189 13.32 -30.26 -37.03
N GLY A 190 13.55 -30.31 -38.36
CA GLY A 190 14.20 -31.44 -39.02
C GLY A 190 15.70 -31.61 -38.70
N THR A 191 16.38 -30.56 -38.15
CA THR A 191 17.78 -30.61 -37.69
C THR A 191 17.91 -30.86 -36.20
N ALA A 192 16.78 -30.97 -35.49
CA ALA A 192 16.76 -31.23 -34.06
C ALA A 192 17.40 -32.59 -33.75
N GLN A 193 18.24 -32.61 -32.72
CA GLN A 193 18.90 -33.81 -32.23
C GLN A 193 18.07 -34.50 -31.16
N PRO A 194 17.37 -35.60 -31.45
CA PRO A 194 16.41 -36.20 -30.51
C PRO A 194 17.09 -36.72 -29.23
N LEU A 195 18.34 -37.20 -29.33
CA LEU A 195 19.11 -37.64 -28.16
C LEU A 195 19.49 -36.49 -27.23
N THR A 196 19.79 -35.31 -27.77
CA THR A 196 20.03 -34.09 -26.96
C THR A 196 18.77 -33.71 -26.19
N LEU A 197 17.61 -33.73 -26.87
CA LEU A 197 16.33 -33.45 -26.20
C LEU A 197 16.02 -34.46 -25.11
N LEU A 198 16.29 -35.76 -25.33
CA LEU A 198 16.12 -36.80 -24.32
C LEU A 198 16.98 -36.53 -23.07
N VAL A 199 18.26 -36.18 -23.25
CA VAL A 199 19.14 -35.80 -22.13
C VAL A 199 18.61 -34.58 -21.39
N GLY A 200 18.12 -33.57 -22.12
CA GLY A 200 17.50 -32.38 -21.53
C GLY A 200 16.26 -32.69 -20.70
N LEU A 201 15.33 -33.48 -21.27
CA LEU A 201 14.10 -33.89 -20.58
C LEU A 201 14.37 -34.79 -19.36
N THR A 202 15.32 -35.71 -19.44
CA THR A 202 15.71 -36.55 -18.28
C THR A 202 16.32 -35.68 -17.16
N THR A 203 17.20 -34.75 -17.53
CA THR A 203 17.77 -33.78 -16.55
C THR A 203 16.66 -32.94 -15.88
N PHE A 204 15.75 -32.38 -16.70
CA PHE A 204 14.62 -31.64 -16.21
C PHE A 204 13.75 -32.47 -15.25
N ALA A 205 13.40 -33.69 -15.65
CA ALA A 205 12.59 -34.58 -14.86
C ALA A 205 13.25 -34.92 -13.49
N ILE A 206 14.55 -35.20 -13.51
CA ILE A 206 15.29 -35.44 -12.25
C ILE A 206 15.23 -34.23 -11.33
N ILE A 207 15.55 -33.03 -11.82
CA ILE A 207 15.51 -31.79 -11.02
C ILE A 207 14.11 -31.52 -10.48
N TRP A 208 13.07 -31.78 -11.30
CA TRP A 208 11.68 -31.48 -10.95
C TRP A 208 11.06 -32.46 -9.96
N TYR A 209 11.35 -33.76 -10.14
CA TYR A 209 10.73 -34.80 -9.32
C TYR A 209 11.54 -35.23 -8.09
N LEU A 210 12.88 -35.10 -8.11
CA LEU A 210 13.74 -35.51 -7.00
C LEU A 210 13.34 -34.90 -5.65
N PRO A 211 12.92 -33.64 -5.52
CA PRO A 211 12.49 -33.07 -4.24
C PRO A 211 11.25 -33.75 -3.63
N ARG A 212 10.47 -34.49 -4.43
CA ARG A 212 9.32 -35.25 -3.95
C ARG A 212 9.72 -36.56 -3.28
N PHE A 213 10.84 -37.15 -3.72
CA PHE A 213 11.35 -38.42 -3.20
C PHE A 213 12.38 -38.21 -2.08
N SER A 214 13.24 -37.21 -2.20
CA SER A 214 14.28 -36.94 -1.22
C SER A 214 14.49 -35.45 -1.04
N ARG A 215 14.29 -34.96 0.20
CA ARG A 215 14.60 -33.58 0.59
C ARG A 215 16.06 -33.38 1.01
N ARG A 216 16.84 -34.48 1.14
CA ARG A 216 18.23 -34.44 1.57
C ARG A 216 19.20 -34.19 0.40
N ILE A 217 18.82 -34.54 -0.81
CA ILE A 217 19.67 -34.41 -2.00
C ILE A 217 19.30 -33.12 -2.70
N PRO A 218 20.27 -32.20 -2.94
CA PRO A 218 20.02 -30.97 -3.69
C PRO A 218 19.68 -31.32 -5.16
N ALA A 219 18.47 -31.00 -5.59
CA ALA A 219 17.93 -31.46 -6.88
C ALA A 219 18.73 -30.97 -8.10
N VAL A 220 19.17 -29.69 -8.09
CA VAL A 220 19.88 -29.11 -9.24
C VAL A 220 21.25 -29.74 -9.44
N PRO A 221 22.16 -29.83 -8.43
CA PRO A 221 23.41 -30.55 -8.57
C PRO A 221 23.23 -32.02 -8.98
N ALA A 222 22.26 -32.72 -8.36
CA ALA A 222 22.00 -34.11 -8.70
C ALA A 222 21.54 -34.30 -10.15
N GLY A 223 20.67 -33.40 -10.64
CA GLY A 223 20.24 -33.40 -12.03
C GLY A 223 21.37 -33.08 -13.01
N LEU A 224 22.28 -32.15 -12.68
CA LEU A 224 23.46 -31.85 -13.48
C LEU A 224 24.37 -33.08 -13.60
N VAL A 225 24.66 -33.74 -12.47
CA VAL A 225 25.51 -34.96 -12.47
C VAL A 225 24.86 -36.10 -13.26
N ALA A 226 23.58 -36.38 -12.96
CA ALA A 226 22.85 -37.44 -13.64
C ALA A 226 22.65 -37.17 -15.12
N GLY A 227 22.30 -35.95 -15.54
CA GLY A 227 22.16 -35.58 -16.95
C GLY A 227 23.49 -35.65 -17.70
N THR A 228 24.59 -35.26 -17.07
CA THR A 228 25.93 -35.39 -17.64
C THR A 228 26.32 -36.85 -17.80
N ALA A 229 26.03 -37.67 -16.80
CA ALA A 229 26.28 -39.12 -16.87
C ALA A 229 25.47 -39.76 -18.01
N VAL A 230 24.20 -39.43 -18.18
CA VAL A 230 23.35 -39.90 -19.31
C VAL A 230 23.92 -39.44 -20.63
N TYR A 231 24.36 -38.18 -20.75
CA TYR A 231 24.97 -37.66 -21.98
C TYR A 231 26.21 -38.48 -22.39
N HIS A 232 27.15 -38.70 -21.44
CA HIS A 232 28.37 -39.45 -21.74
C HIS A 232 28.08 -40.94 -21.97
N LEU A 233 27.10 -41.54 -21.34
CA LEU A 233 26.65 -42.89 -21.58
C LEU A 233 26.11 -43.03 -23.02
N VAL A 234 25.24 -42.10 -23.46
CA VAL A 234 24.71 -42.07 -24.83
C VAL A 234 25.84 -41.86 -25.83
N ALA A 235 26.82 -41.01 -25.55
CA ALA A 235 28.00 -40.80 -26.41
C ALA A 235 28.84 -42.07 -26.53
N ALA A 236 29.07 -42.80 -25.42
CA ALA A 236 29.82 -44.06 -25.40
C ALA A 236 29.12 -45.20 -26.14
N LEU A 237 27.78 -45.17 -26.19
CA LEU A 237 26.98 -46.14 -26.99
C LEU A 237 26.90 -45.82 -28.49
N GLY A 238 27.70 -44.88 -28.97
CA GLY A 238 27.77 -44.52 -30.40
C GLY A 238 26.84 -43.36 -30.79
N GLY A 239 26.10 -42.75 -29.87
CA GLY A 239 25.19 -41.63 -30.13
C GLY A 239 25.87 -40.26 -30.19
N GLY A 240 27.20 -40.16 -30.09
CA GLY A 240 27.95 -38.93 -29.95
C GLY A 240 27.73 -37.89 -31.06
N ALA A 241 27.52 -38.32 -32.29
CA ALA A 241 27.25 -37.44 -33.44
C ALA A 241 25.84 -36.77 -33.39
N LEU A 242 24.95 -37.31 -32.56
CA LEU A 242 23.56 -36.82 -32.36
C LEU A 242 23.38 -36.04 -31.05
N LEU A 243 24.48 -35.66 -30.41
CA LEU A 243 24.52 -34.94 -29.17
C LEU A 243 25.03 -33.51 -29.36
N GLY A 244 24.40 -32.54 -28.71
CA GLY A 244 24.81 -31.15 -28.74
C GLY A 244 26.15 -30.87 -28.05
N PRO A 245 26.68 -29.65 -28.14
CA PRO A 245 28.01 -29.31 -27.66
C PRO A 245 28.13 -29.33 -26.12
N MET A 246 29.38 -29.54 -25.65
CA MET A 246 29.80 -29.36 -24.25
C MET A 246 30.31 -27.91 -24.03
N ILE A 247 30.51 -27.53 -22.77
CA ILE A 247 31.06 -26.21 -22.38
C ILE A 247 32.47 -26.03 -22.95
N GLY A 248 33.24 -27.10 -22.98
CA GLY A 248 34.62 -27.07 -23.45
C GLY A 248 35.64 -26.59 -22.39
N PRO A 249 36.94 -26.55 -22.77
CA PRO A 249 38.00 -26.24 -21.84
C PRO A 249 37.85 -24.85 -21.24
N MET A 250 38.05 -24.77 -19.92
CA MET A 250 37.94 -23.54 -19.17
C MET A 250 39.29 -22.80 -19.13
N PRO A 251 39.36 -21.50 -19.46
CA PRO A 251 40.55 -20.71 -19.21
C PRO A 251 40.81 -20.60 -17.72
N HIS A 252 41.97 -20.07 -17.33
CA HIS A 252 42.36 -19.96 -15.91
C HIS A 252 41.23 -19.38 -15.01
N ALA A 253 40.90 -20.12 -13.97
CA ALA A 253 39.67 -19.98 -13.20
C ALA A 253 39.68 -18.96 -12.07
N LEU A 254 40.77 -18.19 -11.90
CA LEU A 254 40.80 -17.14 -10.87
C LEU A 254 40.28 -15.80 -11.37
N PRO A 255 39.42 -15.10 -10.59
CA PRO A 255 39.02 -13.75 -10.93
C PRO A 255 40.23 -12.82 -10.80
N THR A 256 40.70 -12.25 -11.89
CA THR A 256 41.86 -11.35 -11.94
C THR A 256 41.44 -9.98 -12.43
N ALA A 257 42.08 -8.93 -11.93
CA ALA A 257 41.83 -7.55 -12.33
C ALA A 257 42.31 -7.21 -13.76
N ARG A 258 42.73 -8.19 -14.56
CA ARG A 258 43.20 -7.99 -15.96
C ARG A 258 42.15 -7.29 -16.84
N TYR A 259 40.88 -7.48 -16.54
CA TYR A 259 39.80 -6.83 -17.27
C TYR A 259 39.71 -5.33 -17.04
N LEU A 260 40.29 -4.82 -15.94
CA LEU A 260 40.36 -3.38 -15.65
C LEU A 260 41.18 -2.63 -16.71
N THR A 261 42.31 -3.20 -17.15
CA THR A 261 43.16 -2.61 -18.19
C THR A 261 42.42 -2.58 -19.54
N SER A 262 41.70 -3.66 -19.88
CA SER A 262 40.83 -3.72 -21.09
C SER A 262 39.72 -2.67 -21.04
N LEU A 263 39.08 -2.48 -19.85
CA LEU A 263 38.01 -1.48 -19.66
C LEU A 263 38.53 -0.04 -19.83
N ILE A 264 39.72 0.26 -19.32
CA ILE A 264 40.34 1.60 -19.43
C ILE A 264 40.75 1.88 -20.90
N ALA A 265 41.22 0.90 -21.64
CA ALA A 265 41.63 1.05 -23.02
C ALA A 265 40.44 1.11 -24.03
N LEU A 266 39.27 0.61 -23.64
CA LEU A 266 38.11 0.47 -24.51
C LEU A 266 37.65 1.76 -25.21
N PRO A 267 37.57 2.93 -24.51
CA PRO A 267 37.15 4.20 -25.13
C PRO A 267 38.12 4.74 -26.18
N ALA A 268 39.37 4.18 -26.26
CA ALA A 268 40.32 4.56 -27.28
C ALA A 268 39.97 3.98 -28.68
N HIS A 269 39.18 2.91 -28.73
CA HIS A 269 38.78 2.29 -29.99
C HIS A 269 37.65 3.06 -30.68
N PRO A 270 37.82 3.53 -31.95
CA PRO A 270 36.81 4.34 -32.65
C PRO A 270 35.46 3.66 -32.77
N GLU A 271 35.47 2.34 -33.05
CA GLU A 271 34.25 1.53 -33.22
C GLU A 271 33.42 1.48 -31.93
N VAL A 272 34.10 1.48 -30.79
CA VAL A 272 33.45 1.47 -29.44
C VAL A 272 32.86 2.83 -29.11
N ARG A 273 33.52 3.94 -29.52
CA ARG A 273 32.99 5.30 -29.24
C ARG A 273 31.61 5.52 -29.84
N GLY A 274 31.35 4.97 -31.05
CA GLY A 274 30.02 5.05 -31.66
C GLY A 274 28.92 4.30 -30.90
N LEU A 275 29.30 3.29 -30.11
CA LEU A 275 28.38 2.46 -29.33
C LEU A 275 28.18 3.00 -27.90
N LEU A 276 29.02 3.91 -27.40
CA LEU A 276 28.96 4.40 -26.01
C LEU A 276 27.59 4.99 -25.61
N PRO A 277 26.92 5.82 -26.43
CA PRO A 277 25.61 6.33 -26.07
C PRO A 277 24.58 5.20 -25.87
N ALA A 278 24.60 4.19 -26.74
CA ALA A 278 23.72 3.03 -26.64
C ALA A 278 24.04 2.18 -25.40
N VAL A 279 25.34 1.99 -25.10
CA VAL A 279 25.79 1.26 -23.90
C VAL A 279 25.36 1.99 -22.63
N VAL A 280 25.52 3.32 -22.55
CA VAL A 280 25.10 4.11 -21.40
C VAL A 280 23.58 4.07 -21.20
N SER A 281 22.80 4.21 -22.28
CA SER A 281 21.33 4.10 -22.23
C SER A 281 20.89 2.69 -21.78
N ALA A 282 21.52 1.65 -22.31
CA ALA A 282 21.26 0.28 -21.90
C ALA A 282 21.67 0.02 -20.43
N ALA A 283 22.81 0.59 -19.99
CA ALA A 283 23.26 0.50 -18.61
C ALA A 283 22.29 1.17 -17.62
N PHE A 284 21.78 2.32 -17.99
CA PHE A 284 20.75 3.01 -17.19
C PHE A 284 19.48 2.16 -17.04
N SER A 285 19.04 1.57 -18.14
CA SER A 285 17.89 0.68 -18.18
C SER A 285 18.11 -0.58 -17.33
N LEU A 286 19.30 -1.18 -17.45
CA LEU A 286 19.71 -2.35 -16.66
C LEU A 286 19.76 -2.00 -15.18
N ALA A 287 20.29 -0.81 -14.80
CA ALA A 287 20.37 -0.36 -13.43
C ALA A 287 19.00 -0.20 -12.79
N ILE A 288 18.00 0.35 -13.50
CA ILE A 288 16.62 0.48 -13.00
C ILE A 288 16.08 -0.92 -12.65
N ILE A 289 16.17 -1.85 -13.57
CA ILE A 289 15.57 -3.18 -13.40
C ILE A 289 16.32 -4.00 -12.35
N ALA A 290 17.64 -3.96 -12.38
CA ALA A 290 18.46 -4.61 -11.36
C ALA A 290 18.19 -4.05 -9.96
N SER A 291 17.93 -2.75 -9.84
CA SER A 291 17.54 -2.11 -8.58
C SER A 291 16.19 -2.57 -8.08
N LEU A 292 15.21 -2.68 -8.98
CA LEU A 292 13.87 -3.18 -8.65
C LEU A 292 13.92 -4.64 -8.19
N ASP A 293 14.61 -5.52 -8.95
CA ASP A 293 14.80 -6.93 -8.56
C ASP A 293 15.49 -7.06 -7.21
N ALA A 294 16.55 -6.29 -6.98
CA ALA A 294 17.31 -6.30 -5.73
C ALA A 294 16.46 -5.90 -4.52
N LEU A 295 15.68 -4.82 -4.64
CA LEU A 295 14.83 -4.34 -3.56
C LEU A 295 13.68 -5.29 -3.24
N LEU A 296 13.12 -5.95 -4.25
CA LEU A 296 12.11 -7.00 -4.06
C LEU A 296 12.69 -8.21 -3.34
N CYS A 297 13.88 -8.64 -3.77
CA CYS A 297 14.58 -9.72 -3.09
C CYS A 297 14.91 -9.35 -1.64
N ALA A 298 15.37 -8.12 -1.39
CA ALA A 298 15.62 -7.62 -0.04
C ALA A 298 14.36 -7.65 0.84
N LYS A 299 13.22 -7.22 0.31
CA LYS A 299 11.92 -7.29 1.01
C LYS A 299 11.47 -8.72 1.28
N THR A 300 11.70 -9.63 0.34
CA THR A 300 11.39 -11.06 0.51
C THR A 300 12.27 -11.69 1.61
N VAL A 301 13.55 -11.35 1.65
CA VAL A 301 14.48 -11.78 2.71
C VAL A 301 14.06 -11.17 4.05
N GLU A 302 13.71 -9.89 4.09
CA GLU A 302 13.18 -9.21 5.30
C GLU A 302 11.95 -9.93 5.86
N ALA A 303 10.98 -10.28 4.99
CA ALA A 303 9.76 -10.98 5.40
C ALA A 303 10.02 -12.36 6.04
N VAL A 304 11.07 -13.07 5.59
CA VAL A 304 11.42 -14.40 6.11
C VAL A 304 12.34 -14.33 7.33
N THR A 305 13.27 -13.35 7.34
CA THR A 305 14.30 -13.26 8.39
C THR A 305 13.92 -12.34 9.55
N GLY A 306 12.89 -11.49 9.36
CA GLY A 306 12.46 -10.48 10.34
C GLY A 306 13.45 -9.31 10.48
N ARG A 307 14.55 -9.26 9.70
CA ARG A 307 15.56 -8.21 9.78
C ARG A 307 15.27 -7.12 8.75
N LYS A 308 15.00 -5.91 9.23
CA LYS A 308 14.76 -4.74 8.36
C LYS A 308 16.01 -4.39 7.55
N THR A 309 15.82 -4.17 6.26
CA THR A 309 16.88 -3.76 5.32
C THR A 309 16.60 -2.33 4.85
N ASP A 310 17.62 -1.48 4.95
CA ASP A 310 17.59 -0.15 4.33
C ASP A 310 17.80 -0.32 2.82
N GLY A 311 16.75 -0.16 2.04
CA GLY A 311 16.79 -0.35 0.58
C GLY A 311 17.77 0.58 -0.12
N SER A 312 17.98 1.79 0.36
CA SER A 312 18.92 2.74 -0.27
C SER A 312 20.36 2.34 -0.03
N ARG A 313 20.69 1.91 1.20
CA ARG A 313 22.02 1.38 1.51
C ARG A 313 22.29 0.07 0.77
N GLU A 314 21.28 -0.75 0.61
CA GLU A 314 21.39 -2.01 -0.15
C GLU A 314 21.70 -1.73 -1.62
N LEU A 315 21.00 -0.79 -2.26
CA LEU A 315 21.29 -0.37 -3.64
C LEU A 315 22.72 0.19 -3.80
N LEU A 316 23.16 1.01 -2.86
CA LEU A 316 24.52 1.55 -2.89
C LEU A 316 25.58 0.44 -2.84
N ARG A 317 25.41 -0.54 -1.92
CA ARG A 317 26.32 -1.68 -1.80
C ARG A 317 26.30 -2.57 -3.02
N LEU A 318 25.12 -2.90 -3.51
CA LEU A 318 24.93 -3.75 -4.70
C LEU A 318 25.48 -3.10 -5.94
N GLY A 319 25.25 -1.79 -6.14
CA GLY A 319 25.81 -1.05 -7.27
C GLY A 319 27.33 -1.06 -7.28
N ALA A 320 27.96 -0.74 -6.14
CA ALA A 320 29.41 -0.79 -6.00
C ALA A 320 29.95 -2.22 -6.16
N ALA A 321 29.24 -3.23 -5.64
CA ALA A 321 29.63 -4.63 -5.78
C ALA A 321 29.51 -5.13 -7.23
N ASN A 322 28.48 -4.72 -7.98
CA ASN A 322 28.33 -5.02 -9.41
C ASN A 322 29.45 -4.39 -10.25
N ALA A 323 29.77 -3.12 -10.00
CA ALA A 323 30.88 -2.45 -10.66
C ALA A 323 32.22 -3.17 -10.37
N THR A 324 32.45 -3.54 -9.09
CA THR A 324 33.66 -4.29 -8.69
C THR A 324 33.70 -5.66 -9.38
N ALA A 325 32.60 -6.43 -9.35
CA ALA A 325 32.55 -7.75 -9.98
C ALA A 325 32.87 -7.69 -11.47
N ALA A 326 32.38 -6.66 -12.17
CA ALA A 326 32.67 -6.46 -13.59
C ALA A 326 34.16 -6.18 -13.87
N CYS A 327 34.86 -5.44 -12.99
CA CYS A 327 36.31 -5.25 -13.11
C CYS A 327 37.11 -6.57 -13.01
N PHE A 328 36.52 -7.59 -12.37
CA PHE A 328 37.09 -8.93 -12.27
C PHE A 328 36.49 -9.92 -13.30
N GLY A 329 35.77 -9.44 -14.30
CA GLY A 329 35.19 -10.26 -15.38
C GLY A 329 33.85 -10.89 -15.04
N GLY A 330 33.20 -10.48 -13.95
CA GLY A 330 31.87 -10.96 -13.54
C GLY A 330 30.73 -10.21 -14.24
N ILE A 331 29.64 -10.90 -14.51
CA ILE A 331 28.37 -10.27 -14.94
C ILE A 331 27.64 -9.63 -13.74
N PRO A 332 26.71 -8.69 -13.96
CA PRO A 332 25.93 -8.11 -12.87
C PRO A 332 25.05 -9.15 -12.15
N GLY A 333 24.92 -8.99 -10.86
CA GLY A 333 24.12 -9.87 -10.00
C GLY A 333 23.20 -9.10 -9.05
N SER A 334 22.55 -9.87 -8.16
CA SER A 334 21.63 -9.38 -7.13
C SER A 334 21.57 -10.38 -5.97
N ILE A 335 20.57 -10.26 -5.07
CA ILE A 335 20.34 -11.19 -3.97
C ILE A 335 19.87 -12.54 -4.51
N ASN A 336 20.56 -13.62 -4.20
CA ASN A 336 20.14 -14.99 -4.51
C ASN A 336 19.22 -15.51 -3.41
N LEU A 337 17.90 -15.44 -3.64
CA LEU A 337 16.89 -15.87 -2.67
C LEU A 337 17.00 -17.36 -2.32
N ALA A 338 17.18 -18.23 -3.32
CA ALA A 338 17.24 -19.68 -3.11
C ALA A 338 18.41 -20.06 -2.21
N ALA A 339 19.60 -19.54 -2.49
CA ALA A 339 20.79 -19.77 -1.69
C ALA A 339 20.69 -19.12 -0.30
N THR A 340 20.11 -17.91 -0.20
CA THR A 340 19.90 -17.22 1.08
C THR A 340 18.95 -18.02 1.99
N PHE A 341 17.85 -18.55 1.44
CA PHE A 341 16.91 -19.35 2.22
C PHE A 341 17.48 -20.74 2.57
N ALA A 342 18.27 -21.34 1.67
CA ALA A 342 18.97 -22.59 1.96
C ALA A 342 19.98 -22.41 3.09
N ASN A 343 20.78 -21.33 3.05
CA ASN A 343 21.69 -20.94 4.13
C ASN A 343 20.95 -20.81 5.47
N HIS A 344 19.86 -20.08 5.49
CA HIS A 344 19.04 -19.87 6.70
C HIS A 344 18.45 -21.18 7.25
N ARG A 345 17.91 -22.04 6.37
CA ARG A 345 17.35 -23.35 6.77
C ARG A 345 18.41 -24.31 7.32
N ALA A 346 19.63 -24.19 6.84
CA ALA A 346 20.78 -24.97 7.36
C ALA A 346 21.42 -24.35 8.61
N GLY A 347 20.87 -23.24 9.12
CA GLY A 347 21.28 -22.57 10.35
C GLY A 347 22.33 -21.48 10.18
N GLY A 348 22.67 -21.07 8.95
CA GLY A 348 23.57 -19.97 8.68
C GLY A 348 22.94 -18.62 9.03
N THR A 349 23.55 -17.86 9.93
CA THR A 349 23.00 -16.59 10.45
C THR A 349 23.97 -15.43 10.37
N SER A 350 25.24 -15.68 10.06
CA SER A 350 26.29 -14.67 10.05
C SER A 350 26.98 -14.54 8.69
N PHE A 351 27.77 -13.49 8.53
CA PHE A 351 28.60 -13.26 7.33
C PHE A 351 29.64 -14.38 7.10
N VAL A 352 29.96 -15.20 8.12
CA VAL A 352 30.84 -16.36 7.97
C VAL A 352 30.26 -17.34 6.96
N SER A 353 28.95 -17.58 6.97
CA SER A 353 28.31 -18.45 5.99
C SER A 353 28.45 -17.93 4.57
N VAL A 354 28.48 -16.60 4.38
CA VAL A 354 28.75 -15.97 3.08
C VAL A 354 30.21 -16.22 2.66
N GLY A 355 31.16 -16.09 3.59
CA GLY A 355 32.56 -16.40 3.34
C GLY A 355 32.79 -17.87 2.96
N VAL A 356 32.12 -18.80 3.63
CA VAL A 356 32.16 -20.23 3.30
C VAL A 356 31.56 -20.49 1.92
N ASN A 357 30.43 -19.87 1.57
CA ASN A 357 29.85 -19.97 0.24
C ASN A 357 30.84 -19.52 -0.85
N VAL A 358 31.48 -18.37 -0.66
CA VAL A 358 32.51 -17.87 -1.60
C VAL A 358 33.69 -18.83 -1.70
N LEU A 359 34.20 -19.34 -0.57
CA LEU A 359 35.31 -20.28 -0.52
C LEU A 359 35.00 -21.56 -1.31
N VAL A 360 33.81 -22.14 -1.11
CA VAL A 360 33.38 -23.35 -1.84
C VAL A 360 33.29 -23.07 -3.34
N ILE A 361 32.71 -21.94 -3.75
CA ILE A 361 32.63 -21.55 -5.18
C ILE A 361 34.03 -21.37 -5.75
N LEU A 362 34.94 -20.73 -5.03
CA LEU A 362 36.31 -20.53 -5.45
C LEU A 362 37.06 -21.87 -5.63
N VAL A 363 36.94 -22.80 -4.69
CA VAL A 363 37.51 -24.14 -4.76
C VAL A 363 36.96 -24.88 -5.99
N VAL A 364 35.67 -24.80 -6.24
CA VAL A 364 35.04 -25.45 -7.42
C VAL A 364 35.56 -24.78 -8.71
N ALA A 365 35.64 -23.46 -8.78
CA ALA A 365 36.13 -22.77 -9.96
C ALA A 365 37.59 -23.09 -10.28
N VAL A 366 38.44 -23.25 -9.27
CA VAL A 366 39.90 -23.52 -9.45
C VAL A 366 40.18 -25.00 -9.75
N PHE A 367 39.57 -25.91 -8.94
CA PHE A 367 39.96 -27.35 -9.01
C PHE A 367 39.00 -28.18 -9.82
N LEU A 368 37.73 -27.81 -9.97
CA LEU A 368 36.73 -28.56 -10.74
C LEU A 368 36.53 -28.03 -12.15
N GLY A 369 37.39 -27.13 -12.66
CA GLY A 369 37.36 -26.65 -14.03
C GLY A 369 37.27 -27.77 -15.08
N PRO A 370 38.09 -28.84 -14.98
CA PRO A 370 37.98 -30.00 -15.88
C PRO A 370 36.64 -30.72 -15.83
N VAL A 371 36.03 -30.80 -14.65
CA VAL A 371 34.69 -31.40 -14.47
C VAL A 371 33.59 -30.51 -15.07
N ILE A 372 33.74 -29.18 -14.96
CA ILE A 372 32.80 -28.26 -15.60
C ILE A 372 32.92 -28.28 -17.09
N ALA A 373 34.13 -28.48 -17.63
CA ALA A 373 34.40 -28.54 -19.05
C ALA A 373 33.64 -29.66 -19.78
N ILE A 374 33.40 -30.80 -19.12
CA ILE A 374 32.67 -31.95 -19.68
C ILE A 374 31.13 -31.83 -19.52
N LEU A 375 30.63 -30.77 -18.91
CA LEU A 375 29.20 -30.56 -18.77
C LEU A 375 28.57 -30.20 -20.13
N PRO A 376 27.52 -30.93 -20.56
CA PRO A 376 26.80 -30.59 -21.79
C PRO A 376 25.97 -29.31 -21.63
N ARG A 377 25.91 -28.49 -22.68
CA ARG A 377 25.10 -27.28 -22.74
C ARG A 377 23.62 -27.57 -22.45
N VAL A 378 23.08 -28.68 -22.95
CA VAL A 378 21.69 -29.09 -22.74
C VAL A 378 21.33 -29.33 -21.26
N VAL A 379 22.29 -29.84 -20.48
CA VAL A 379 22.08 -30.08 -19.02
C VAL A 379 21.92 -28.76 -18.27
N ILE A 380 22.71 -27.75 -18.64
CA ILE A 380 22.54 -26.40 -18.07
C ILE A 380 21.22 -25.78 -18.52
N ALA A 381 20.89 -25.93 -19.84
CA ALA A 381 19.63 -25.45 -20.38
C ALA A 381 18.40 -26.05 -19.65
N ALA A 382 18.44 -27.37 -19.39
CA ALA A 382 17.40 -28.05 -18.62
C ALA A 382 17.26 -27.51 -17.19
N SER A 383 18.37 -27.16 -16.53
CA SER A 383 18.34 -26.53 -15.21
C SER A 383 17.70 -25.14 -15.24
N LEU A 384 18.00 -24.31 -16.27
CA LEU A 384 17.38 -23.01 -16.48
C LEU A 384 15.89 -23.14 -16.83
N LEU A 385 15.49 -24.20 -17.55
CA LEU A 385 14.08 -24.47 -17.81
C LEU A 385 13.28 -24.71 -16.51
N VAL A 386 13.86 -25.45 -15.55
CA VAL A 386 13.24 -25.60 -14.23
C VAL A 386 13.08 -24.24 -13.54
N VAL A 387 14.10 -23.39 -13.62
CA VAL A 387 14.03 -22.02 -13.07
C VAL A 387 12.91 -21.22 -13.76
N ALA A 388 12.80 -21.29 -15.09
CA ALA A 388 11.75 -20.59 -15.83
C ALA A 388 10.35 -21.00 -15.36
N VAL A 389 10.10 -22.31 -15.21
CA VAL A 389 8.81 -22.81 -14.72
C VAL A 389 8.54 -22.37 -13.27
N GLN A 390 9.56 -22.35 -12.42
CA GLN A 390 9.43 -21.90 -11.02
C GLN A 390 9.24 -20.39 -10.90
N LEU A 391 9.65 -19.61 -11.89
CA LEU A 391 9.56 -18.17 -11.93
C LEU A 391 8.14 -17.68 -12.30
N VAL A 392 7.32 -18.53 -12.92
CA VAL A 392 5.93 -18.20 -13.25
C VAL A 392 5.19 -17.81 -11.98
N ASP A 393 4.58 -16.63 -12.00
CA ASP A 393 3.91 -16.08 -10.82
C ASP A 393 2.63 -16.85 -10.48
N ARG A 394 2.60 -17.42 -9.28
CA ARG A 394 1.46 -18.23 -8.80
C ARG A 394 0.22 -17.41 -8.47
N TRP A 395 0.38 -16.11 -8.22
CA TRP A 395 -0.74 -15.23 -7.93
C TRP A 395 -1.52 -14.94 -9.22
N SER A 396 -0.84 -14.65 -10.32
CA SER A 396 -1.49 -14.45 -11.63
C SER A 396 -2.20 -15.71 -12.12
N LEU A 397 -1.63 -16.93 -11.88
CA LEU A 397 -2.31 -18.19 -12.17
C LEU A 397 -3.56 -18.41 -11.31
N ARG A 398 -3.54 -17.98 -10.05
CA ARG A 398 -4.74 -18.03 -9.18
C ARG A 398 -5.81 -17.08 -9.65
N LEU A 399 -5.44 -15.82 -9.97
CA LEU A 399 -6.38 -14.84 -10.53
C LEU A 399 -7.06 -15.37 -11.79
N LEU A 400 -6.30 -15.98 -12.70
CA LEU A 400 -6.84 -16.59 -13.92
C LEU A 400 -7.85 -17.71 -13.58
N ARG A 401 -7.49 -18.60 -12.65
CA ARG A 401 -8.38 -19.68 -12.22
C ARG A 401 -9.66 -19.17 -11.56
N ASP A 402 -9.55 -18.16 -10.69
CA ASP A 402 -10.68 -17.59 -9.98
C ASP A 402 -11.63 -16.84 -10.94
N LEU A 403 -11.08 -16.20 -11.98
CA LEU A 403 -11.87 -15.56 -13.03
C LEU A 403 -12.60 -16.58 -13.90
N VAL A 404 -11.94 -17.67 -14.32
CA VAL A 404 -12.54 -18.74 -15.11
C VAL A 404 -13.57 -19.52 -14.29
N GLY A 405 -13.29 -19.76 -13.01
CA GLY A 405 -14.18 -20.46 -12.08
C GLY A 405 -15.36 -19.64 -11.57
N ARG A 406 -15.47 -18.36 -11.90
CA ARG A 406 -16.51 -17.43 -11.42
C ARG A 406 -16.71 -17.46 -9.89
N THR A 407 -15.65 -17.67 -9.14
CA THR A 407 -15.69 -17.78 -7.67
C THR A 407 -15.73 -16.44 -6.96
N SER A 408 -15.49 -15.33 -7.66
CA SER A 408 -15.43 -13.97 -7.09
C SER A 408 -16.75 -13.22 -7.36
N ALA A 409 -17.35 -12.68 -6.30
CA ALA A 409 -18.58 -11.86 -6.41
C ALA A 409 -18.35 -10.55 -7.19
N ASP A 410 -17.14 -9.98 -7.09
CA ASP A 410 -16.70 -8.83 -7.89
C ASP A 410 -15.55 -9.25 -8.82
N TRP A 411 -15.86 -9.52 -10.09
CA TRP A 411 -14.91 -9.94 -11.12
C TRP A 411 -14.07 -8.79 -11.72
N ARG A 412 -14.47 -7.52 -11.50
CA ARG A 412 -13.86 -6.35 -12.16
C ARG A 412 -12.44 -6.10 -11.70
N VAL A 413 -12.19 -6.22 -10.39
CA VAL A 413 -10.85 -5.97 -9.81
C VAL A 413 -9.86 -7.06 -10.24
N PRO A 414 -10.14 -8.37 -10.08
CA PRO A 414 -9.26 -9.43 -10.59
C PRO A 414 -9.03 -9.38 -12.10
N ALA A 415 -10.05 -9.00 -12.89
CA ALA A 415 -9.92 -8.87 -14.34
C ALA A 415 -8.99 -7.70 -14.73
N PHE A 416 -9.07 -6.56 -14.05
CA PHE A 416 -8.16 -5.44 -14.28
C PHE A 416 -6.71 -5.80 -13.92
N ASP A 417 -6.49 -6.44 -12.78
CA ASP A 417 -5.15 -6.88 -12.38
C ASP A 417 -4.57 -7.89 -13.38
N LEU A 418 -5.38 -8.84 -13.85
CA LEU A 418 -4.96 -9.81 -14.88
C LEU A 418 -4.68 -9.13 -16.22
N PHE A 419 -5.46 -8.12 -16.60
CA PHE A 419 -5.20 -7.31 -17.80
C PHE A 419 -3.84 -6.61 -17.71
N VAL A 420 -3.51 -6.00 -16.56
CA VAL A 420 -2.20 -5.36 -16.33
C VAL A 420 -1.07 -6.38 -16.41
N VAL A 421 -1.23 -7.56 -15.80
CA VAL A 421 -0.27 -8.68 -15.90
C VAL A 421 -0.05 -9.06 -17.36
N ALA A 422 -1.10 -9.31 -18.11
CA ALA A 422 -1.02 -9.72 -19.53
C ALA A 422 -0.38 -8.63 -20.40
N LEU A 423 -0.77 -7.36 -20.20
CA LEU A 423 -0.23 -6.23 -20.93
C LEU A 423 1.28 -6.07 -20.68
N VAL A 424 1.71 -6.05 -19.41
CA VAL A 424 3.13 -5.92 -19.06
C VAL A 424 3.92 -7.12 -19.60
N THR A 425 3.38 -8.34 -19.50
CA THR A 425 4.00 -9.54 -20.05
C THR A 425 4.20 -9.41 -21.57
N THR A 426 3.15 -9.03 -22.29
CA THR A 426 3.19 -8.91 -23.75
C THR A 426 4.14 -7.79 -24.21
N VAL A 427 4.07 -6.62 -23.58
CA VAL A 427 4.97 -5.50 -23.92
C VAL A 427 6.43 -5.84 -23.62
N THR A 428 6.70 -6.56 -22.53
CA THR A 428 8.06 -7.02 -22.21
C THR A 428 8.62 -7.94 -23.30
N ILE A 429 7.80 -8.85 -23.81
CA ILE A 429 8.22 -9.82 -24.84
C ILE A 429 8.32 -9.14 -26.21
N ALA A 430 7.36 -8.28 -26.57
CA ALA A 430 7.24 -7.73 -27.91
C ALA A 430 8.17 -6.54 -28.20
N LEU A 431 8.37 -5.66 -27.21
CA LEU A 431 9.16 -4.43 -27.39
C LEU A 431 10.51 -4.53 -26.68
N ASN A 432 10.52 -4.19 -25.42
CA ASN A 432 11.64 -4.41 -24.51
C ASN A 432 11.17 -4.23 -23.05
N LEU A 433 12.01 -4.71 -22.14
CA LEU A 433 11.73 -4.74 -20.71
C LEU A 433 11.63 -3.34 -20.10
N VAL A 434 12.38 -2.37 -20.61
CA VAL A 434 12.40 -0.98 -20.08
C VAL A 434 11.09 -0.28 -20.37
N VAL A 435 10.61 -0.38 -21.61
CA VAL A 435 9.33 0.16 -22.04
C VAL A 435 8.19 -0.46 -21.22
N ALA A 436 8.23 -1.77 -20.99
CA ALA A 436 7.22 -2.48 -20.21
C ALA A 436 7.15 -2.00 -18.77
N VAL A 437 8.30 -1.79 -18.11
CA VAL A 437 8.35 -1.24 -16.75
C VAL A 437 7.81 0.20 -16.73
N GLY A 438 8.20 1.02 -17.71
CA GLY A 438 7.68 2.39 -17.85
C GLY A 438 6.15 2.43 -17.98
N ILE A 439 5.58 1.60 -18.85
CA ILE A 439 4.12 1.47 -19.02
C ILE A 439 3.47 0.94 -17.75
N GLY A 440 4.07 -0.08 -17.12
CA GLY A 440 3.59 -0.63 -15.87
C GLY A 440 3.51 0.40 -14.75
N VAL A 441 4.55 1.22 -14.59
CA VAL A 441 4.57 2.32 -13.61
C VAL A 441 3.54 3.38 -13.97
N ALA A 442 3.40 3.75 -15.25
CA ALA A 442 2.40 4.73 -15.69
C ALA A 442 0.96 4.25 -15.39
N ILE A 443 0.65 2.97 -15.69
CA ILE A 443 -0.64 2.37 -15.35
C ILE A 443 -0.85 2.33 -13.83
N ALA A 444 0.19 2.05 -13.07
CA ALA A 444 0.17 2.03 -11.63
C ALA A 444 -0.20 3.38 -11.04
N VAL A 445 0.48 4.43 -11.50
CA VAL A 445 0.22 5.81 -11.09
C VAL A 445 -1.19 6.22 -11.50
N ALA A 446 -1.61 5.95 -12.74
CA ALA A 446 -2.96 6.23 -13.20
C ALA A 446 -4.02 5.50 -12.36
N SER A 447 -3.82 4.20 -12.09
CA SER A 447 -4.73 3.41 -11.24
C SER A 447 -4.79 3.92 -9.81
N PHE A 448 -3.65 4.35 -9.26
CA PHE A 448 -3.58 4.95 -7.94
C PHE A 448 -4.35 6.27 -7.90
N LEU A 449 -4.15 7.16 -8.88
CA LEU A 449 -4.88 8.42 -9.01
C LEU A 449 -6.39 8.20 -9.14
N LEU A 450 -6.81 7.23 -9.99
CA LEU A 450 -8.21 6.88 -10.17
C LEU A 450 -8.85 6.28 -8.89
N ARG A 451 -8.09 5.51 -8.11
CA ARG A 451 -8.57 4.98 -6.82
C ARG A 451 -8.61 6.05 -5.73
N MET A 452 -7.68 6.99 -5.74
CA MET A 452 -7.69 8.13 -4.82
C MET A 452 -8.81 9.13 -5.14
N SER A 453 -9.27 9.20 -6.38
CA SER A 453 -10.40 10.06 -6.83
C SER A 453 -11.77 9.49 -6.44
N ARG A 454 -11.87 8.52 -5.51
CA ARG A 454 -13.16 8.08 -4.99
C ARG A 454 -13.73 9.12 -4.05
N SER A 455 -15.08 9.18 -4.00
CA SER A 455 -15.81 10.16 -3.20
C SER A 455 -15.26 10.32 -1.79
N VAL A 456 -14.96 11.57 -1.44
CA VAL A 456 -14.61 11.97 -0.08
C VAL A 456 -15.85 12.03 0.81
N VAL A 457 -17.04 12.04 0.20
CA VAL A 457 -18.31 12.04 0.93
C VAL A 457 -18.58 10.63 1.44
N ARG A 458 -18.41 10.46 2.75
CA ARG A 458 -18.74 9.22 3.44
C ARG A 458 -20.24 9.03 3.57
N ARG A 459 -20.93 10.09 3.98
CA ARG A 459 -22.36 10.10 4.23
C ARG A 459 -22.90 11.52 4.01
N SER A 460 -24.11 11.62 3.51
CA SER A 460 -24.86 12.87 3.46
C SER A 460 -26.25 12.65 4.04
N TYR A 461 -26.74 13.62 4.78
CA TYR A 461 -28.10 13.59 5.32
C TYR A 461 -28.68 15.00 5.42
N ARG A 462 -30.01 15.09 5.42
CA ARG A 462 -30.74 16.35 5.50
C ARG A 462 -31.18 16.63 6.93
N GLY A 463 -31.37 17.92 7.26
CA GLY A 463 -31.78 18.36 8.57
C GLY A 463 -33.22 18.02 8.97
N ASP A 464 -34.05 17.48 8.04
CA ASP A 464 -35.35 16.89 8.38
C ASP A 464 -35.20 15.47 8.99
N LEU A 465 -34.13 14.76 8.63
CA LEU A 465 -33.83 13.40 9.13
C LEU A 465 -33.00 13.43 10.41
N ALA A 466 -31.97 14.30 10.46
CA ALA A 466 -31.09 14.44 11.64
C ALA A 466 -31.09 15.90 12.12
N ARG A 467 -31.38 16.10 13.39
CA ARG A 467 -31.49 17.41 14.03
C ARG A 467 -30.43 17.62 15.10
N SER A 468 -30.22 18.90 15.44
CA SER A 468 -29.37 19.25 16.60
C SER A 468 -29.94 18.69 17.90
N LYS A 469 -29.08 18.60 18.91
CA LYS A 469 -29.47 18.22 20.26
C LYS A 469 -30.28 19.32 20.99
N ARG A 470 -30.52 20.46 20.33
CA ARG A 470 -31.35 21.51 20.89
C ARG A 470 -32.80 21.10 20.88
N MET A 471 -33.40 21.15 22.06
CA MET A 471 -34.82 20.92 22.26
C MET A 471 -35.58 22.24 22.09
N ARG A 472 -36.50 22.27 21.17
CA ARG A 472 -37.36 23.41 20.83
C ARG A 472 -38.81 23.05 21.07
N ASP A 473 -39.67 24.07 21.18
CA ASP A 473 -41.11 23.89 21.28
C ASP A 473 -41.70 23.08 20.09
N SER A 474 -42.98 22.71 20.21
CA SER A 474 -43.68 21.88 19.21
C SER A 474 -43.75 22.56 17.85
N ASP A 475 -43.99 23.87 17.82
CA ASP A 475 -44.22 24.63 16.58
C ASP A 475 -42.92 24.79 15.79
N LEU A 476 -41.81 25.11 16.47
CA LEU A 476 -40.47 25.15 15.84
C LEU A 476 -40.01 23.78 15.40
N THR A 477 -40.38 22.75 16.17
CA THR A 477 -40.07 21.36 15.79
C THR A 477 -40.83 20.94 14.55
N GLU A 478 -42.11 21.35 14.38
CA GLU A 478 -42.89 21.10 13.18
C GLU A 478 -42.37 21.89 11.99
N LEU A 479 -42.00 23.15 12.14
CA LEU A 479 -41.37 23.97 11.14
C LEU A 479 -40.10 23.29 10.58
N LEU A 480 -39.22 22.86 11.48
CA LEU A 480 -37.98 22.16 11.09
C LEU A 480 -38.24 20.78 10.45
N SER A 481 -39.39 20.15 10.71
CA SER A 481 -39.78 18.91 10.00
C SER A 481 -40.10 19.17 8.52
N ARG A 482 -40.60 20.36 8.22
CA ARG A 482 -40.99 20.76 6.86
C ARG A 482 -39.81 21.41 6.12
N GLU A 483 -39.13 22.34 6.79
CA GLU A 483 -38.10 23.21 6.18
C GLU A 483 -36.67 22.69 6.41
N GLY A 484 -36.47 21.72 7.29
CA GLY A 484 -35.12 21.16 7.55
C GLY A 484 -34.45 20.53 6.35
N ARG A 485 -35.23 20.23 5.28
CA ARG A 485 -34.68 19.78 3.99
C ARG A 485 -33.75 20.80 3.33
N ARG A 486 -33.81 22.05 3.73
CA ARG A 486 -32.93 23.13 3.26
C ARG A 486 -31.53 23.05 3.85
N ILE A 487 -31.32 22.21 4.85
CA ILE A 487 -30.03 21.94 5.48
C ILE A 487 -29.53 20.59 4.99
N VAL A 488 -28.29 20.52 4.52
CA VAL A 488 -27.61 19.27 4.22
C VAL A 488 -26.26 19.21 4.93
N VAL A 489 -25.98 18.05 5.51
CA VAL A 489 -24.69 17.74 6.15
C VAL A 489 -23.96 16.72 5.29
N PHE A 490 -22.70 17.00 4.98
CA PHE A 490 -21.77 16.08 4.32
C PHE A 490 -20.69 15.69 5.35
N GLU A 491 -20.67 14.43 5.76
CA GLU A 491 -19.57 13.86 6.52
C GLU A 491 -18.46 13.46 5.54
N LEU A 492 -17.29 14.09 5.68
CA LEU A 492 -16.15 13.88 4.79
C LEU A 492 -15.13 12.94 5.44
N GLU A 493 -14.46 12.10 4.61
CA GLU A 493 -13.43 11.18 5.06
C GLU A 493 -12.28 11.12 4.05
N GLY A 494 -11.04 11.23 4.55
CA GLY A 494 -9.82 11.15 3.72
C GLY A 494 -9.22 12.51 3.43
N ALA A 495 -8.53 12.65 2.30
CA ALA A 495 -7.89 13.89 1.87
C ALA A 495 -8.74 14.65 0.85
N LEU A 496 -8.80 15.97 1.02
CA LEU A 496 -9.42 16.90 0.07
C LEU A 496 -8.35 17.42 -0.91
N PHE A 497 -8.30 16.83 -2.10
CA PHE A 497 -7.43 17.26 -3.19
C PHE A 497 -8.24 17.35 -4.49
N PHE A 498 -7.62 17.72 -5.60
CA PHE A 498 -8.29 17.99 -6.88
C PHE A 498 -9.46 17.03 -7.20
N GLY A 499 -9.23 15.72 -7.24
CA GLY A 499 -10.25 14.75 -7.68
C GLY A 499 -11.42 14.60 -6.70
N THR A 500 -11.13 14.54 -5.38
CA THR A 500 -12.16 14.34 -4.34
C THR A 500 -12.96 15.62 -4.08
N ALA A 501 -12.31 16.78 -4.17
CA ALA A 501 -12.96 18.05 -3.93
C ALA A 501 -13.92 18.42 -5.08
N GLU A 502 -13.59 18.06 -6.34
CA GLU A 502 -14.46 18.28 -7.48
C GLU A 502 -15.74 17.43 -7.40
N GLU A 503 -15.63 16.18 -6.95
CA GLU A 503 -16.78 15.31 -6.71
C GLU A 503 -17.65 15.81 -5.55
N LEU A 504 -17.03 16.34 -4.49
CA LEU A 504 -17.74 17.04 -3.41
C LEU A 504 -18.52 18.23 -3.96
N ALA A 505 -17.89 19.07 -4.79
CA ALA A 505 -18.55 20.23 -5.39
C ALA A 505 -19.76 19.80 -6.24
N ALA A 506 -19.62 18.77 -7.08
CA ALA A 506 -20.72 18.24 -7.88
C ALA A 506 -21.89 17.70 -7.00
N SER A 507 -21.56 17.04 -5.88
CA SER A 507 -22.56 16.52 -4.92
C SER A 507 -23.31 17.66 -4.23
N ILE A 508 -22.61 18.74 -3.88
CA ILE A 508 -23.20 19.94 -3.29
C ILE A 508 -24.10 20.65 -4.32
N GLU A 509 -23.61 20.86 -5.55
CA GLU A 509 -24.42 21.46 -6.62
C GLU A 509 -25.72 20.68 -6.90
N ALA A 510 -25.64 19.36 -6.89
CA ALA A 510 -26.84 18.51 -7.03
C ALA A 510 -27.84 18.76 -5.89
N SER A 511 -27.33 18.87 -4.66
CA SER A 511 -28.16 19.13 -3.47
C SER A 511 -28.78 20.53 -3.48
N VAL A 512 -28.03 21.53 -3.95
CA VAL A 512 -28.51 22.93 -4.03
C VAL A 512 -29.66 23.09 -5.01
N ARG A 513 -29.69 22.32 -6.12
CA ARG A 513 -30.83 22.27 -7.06
C ARG A 513 -32.12 21.83 -6.39
N ASP A 514 -32.05 21.09 -5.30
CA ASP A 514 -33.17 20.63 -4.48
C ASP A 514 -33.57 21.64 -3.38
N SER A 515 -33.31 22.93 -3.56
CA SER A 515 -33.66 24.02 -2.61
C SER A 515 -32.86 24.02 -1.30
N VAL A 516 -31.69 23.43 -1.25
CA VAL A 516 -30.79 23.50 -0.08
C VAL A 516 -30.18 24.91 0.01
N THR A 517 -30.29 25.53 1.21
CA THR A 517 -29.74 26.86 1.50
C THR A 517 -28.55 26.83 2.47
N VAL A 518 -28.43 25.79 3.28
CA VAL A 518 -27.29 25.66 4.21
C VAL A 518 -26.59 24.33 3.99
N VAL A 519 -25.29 24.36 3.75
CA VAL A 519 -24.43 23.20 3.60
C VAL A 519 -23.47 23.16 4.78
N ILE A 520 -23.41 22.03 5.48
CA ILE A 520 -22.46 21.77 6.55
C ILE A 520 -21.48 20.72 6.10
N LEU A 521 -20.17 21.01 6.20
CA LEU A 521 -19.09 20.05 5.96
C LEU A 521 -18.48 19.63 7.30
N ASP A 522 -18.64 18.36 7.63
CA ASP A 522 -17.98 17.74 8.79
C ASP A 522 -16.58 17.27 8.39
N LEU A 523 -15.55 17.96 8.89
CA LEU A 523 -14.13 17.73 8.60
C LEU A 523 -13.46 16.81 9.62
N ARG A 524 -14.18 16.21 10.56
CA ARG A 524 -13.63 15.37 11.64
C ARG A 524 -12.69 14.28 11.15
N ARG A 525 -12.96 13.70 9.98
CA ARG A 525 -12.19 12.60 9.39
C ARG A 525 -11.37 13.02 8.18
N VAL A 526 -11.31 14.31 7.90
CA VAL A 526 -10.41 14.88 6.90
C VAL A 526 -9.02 14.98 7.51
N ASN A 527 -8.04 14.37 6.85
CA ASN A 527 -6.67 14.29 7.34
C ASN A 527 -5.71 15.26 6.64
N ASP A 528 -6.07 15.74 5.45
CA ASP A 528 -5.27 16.68 4.66
C ASP A 528 -6.14 17.48 3.68
N VAL A 529 -5.71 18.72 3.39
CA VAL A 529 -6.34 19.61 2.40
C VAL A 529 -5.24 20.26 1.58
N ASP A 530 -5.20 19.98 0.27
CA ASP A 530 -4.24 20.62 -0.62
C ASP A 530 -4.74 21.99 -1.12
N SER A 531 -3.86 22.71 -1.82
CA SER A 531 -4.19 24.03 -2.36
C SER A 531 -5.37 24.01 -3.34
N THR A 532 -5.57 22.91 -4.05
CA THR A 532 -6.67 22.76 -5.01
C THR A 532 -7.98 22.46 -4.32
N GLY A 533 -7.96 21.57 -3.29
CA GLY A 533 -9.11 21.30 -2.43
C GLY A 533 -9.60 22.56 -1.72
N ALA A 534 -8.69 23.32 -1.14
CA ALA A 534 -9.03 24.60 -0.50
C ALA A 534 -9.66 25.61 -1.49
N ARG A 535 -9.15 25.70 -2.71
CA ARG A 535 -9.72 26.57 -3.76
C ARG A 535 -11.12 26.15 -4.17
N ILE A 536 -11.39 24.85 -4.25
CA ILE A 536 -12.72 24.32 -4.54
C ILE A 536 -13.70 24.63 -3.40
N LEU A 537 -13.26 24.56 -2.14
CA LEU A 537 -14.09 24.98 -1.00
C LEU A 537 -14.48 26.47 -1.10
N LEU A 538 -13.55 27.34 -1.54
CA LEU A 538 -13.86 28.77 -1.82
C LEU A 538 -14.88 28.92 -2.95
N GLN A 539 -14.75 28.14 -4.02
CA GLN A 539 -15.72 28.15 -5.14
C GLN A 539 -17.12 27.70 -4.68
N ILE A 540 -17.19 26.66 -3.82
CA ILE A 540 -18.44 26.19 -3.21
C ILE A 540 -19.07 27.32 -2.37
N GLN A 541 -18.28 27.98 -1.52
CA GLN A 541 -18.72 29.11 -0.71
C GLN A 541 -19.28 30.24 -1.58
N ASP A 542 -18.54 30.66 -2.61
CA ASP A 542 -18.96 31.72 -3.53
C ASP A 542 -20.22 31.33 -4.32
N GLY A 543 -20.33 30.06 -4.72
CA GLY A 543 -21.50 29.51 -5.40
C GLY A 543 -22.75 29.55 -4.53
N LEU A 544 -22.64 29.10 -3.28
CA LEU A 544 -23.72 29.12 -2.30
C LEU A 544 -24.16 30.55 -1.97
N CYS A 545 -23.21 31.46 -1.71
CA CYS A 545 -23.50 32.85 -1.39
C CYS A 545 -24.28 33.56 -2.51
N ARG A 546 -23.95 33.30 -3.78
CA ARG A 546 -24.69 33.86 -4.93
C ARG A 546 -26.14 33.42 -5.01
N GLN A 547 -26.47 32.27 -4.42
CA GLN A 547 -27.83 31.74 -4.34
C GLN A 547 -28.51 32.01 -3.00
N GLY A 548 -27.92 32.89 -2.15
CA GLY A 548 -28.43 33.21 -0.82
C GLY A 548 -28.22 32.10 0.21
N GLY A 549 -27.41 31.07 -0.12
CA GLY A 549 -27.05 29.98 0.77
C GLY A 549 -25.78 30.27 1.59
N ARG A 550 -25.46 29.36 2.50
CA ARG A 550 -24.25 29.45 3.36
C ARG A 550 -23.54 28.13 3.50
N LEU A 551 -22.22 28.19 3.59
CA LEU A 551 -21.34 27.07 3.93
C LEU A 551 -20.93 27.19 5.41
N LEU A 552 -21.11 26.11 6.16
CA LEU A 552 -20.64 25.97 7.52
C LEU A 552 -19.62 24.83 7.60
N LEU A 553 -18.57 25.04 8.40
CA LEU A 553 -17.52 24.05 8.62
C LEU A 553 -17.54 23.59 10.07
N SER A 554 -17.48 22.28 10.32
CA SER A 554 -17.32 21.71 11.65
C SER A 554 -16.05 20.88 11.77
N HIS A 555 -15.49 20.80 12.98
CA HIS A 555 -14.25 20.07 13.27
C HIS A 555 -13.03 20.51 12.46
N ALA A 556 -13.00 21.75 11.98
CA ALA A 556 -11.90 22.28 11.17
C ALA A 556 -10.57 22.37 11.96
N ASP A 557 -10.65 22.52 13.29
CA ASP A 557 -9.49 22.68 14.17
C ASP A 557 -9.02 21.37 14.82
N ASP A 558 -9.74 20.26 14.62
CA ASP A 558 -9.37 18.96 15.20
C ASP A 558 -8.04 18.40 14.63
N HIS A 559 -7.70 18.78 13.38
CA HIS A 559 -6.47 18.40 12.72
C HIS A 559 -5.61 19.62 12.38
N PRO A 560 -4.42 19.78 13.00
CA PRO A 560 -3.57 20.95 12.78
C PRO A 560 -3.21 21.19 11.30
N ALA A 561 -3.00 20.13 10.52
CA ALA A 561 -2.70 20.24 9.09
C ALA A 561 -3.87 20.85 8.30
N VAL A 562 -5.10 20.42 8.59
CA VAL A 562 -6.33 20.94 7.96
C VAL A 562 -6.54 22.41 8.36
N SER A 563 -6.46 22.72 9.65
CA SER A 563 -6.61 24.10 10.15
C SER A 563 -5.59 25.05 9.52
N MET A 564 -4.30 24.67 9.47
CA MET A 564 -3.26 25.46 8.80
C MET A 564 -3.52 25.65 7.30
N ALA A 565 -3.95 24.62 6.60
CA ALA A 565 -4.25 24.71 5.17
C ALA A 565 -5.44 25.66 4.90
N LEU A 566 -6.53 25.53 5.66
CA LEU A 566 -7.72 26.39 5.55
C LEU A 566 -7.38 27.87 5.86
N GLN A 567 -6.52 28.11 6.84
CA GLN A 567 -6.06 29.48 7.19
C GLN A 567 -5.12 30.04 6.11
N ALA A 568 -4.09 29.27 5.70
CA ALA A 568 -3.12 29.69 4.69
C ALA A 568 -3.78 30.05 3.35
N MET A 569 -4.82 29.31 2.97
CA MET A 569 -5.58 29.51 1.73
C MET A 569 -6.79 30.45 1.90
N ARG A 570 -6.92 31.10 3.06
CA ARG A 570 -7.99 32.07 3.40
C ARG A 570 -9.42 31.50 3.34
N VAL A 571 -9.60 30.20 3.41
CA VAL A 571 -10.94 29.58 3.46
C VAL A 571 -11.67 30.01 4.73
N SER A 572 -10.98 29.95 5.88
CA SER A 572 -11.53 30.39 7.17
C SER A 572 -11.99 31.85 7.17
N ALA A 573 -11.26 32.73 6.47
CA ALA A 573 -11.63 34.14 6.33
C ALA A 573 -12.84 34.34 5.39
N ALA A 574 -12.93 33.57 4.31
CA ALA A 574 -14.01 33.64 3.34
C ALA A 574 -15.34 33.11 3.89
N VAL A 575 -15.30 32.01 4.64
CA VAL A 575 -16.48 31.43 5.29
C VAL A 575 -16.91 32.31 6.47
N GLY A 576 -15.97 32.93 7.17
CA GLY A 576 -16.18 33.83 8.30
C GLY A 576 -16.17 33.13 9.66
N PRO A 577 -15.86 33.85 10.75
CA PRO A 577 -15.72 33.27 12.08
C PRO A 577 -17.04 32.68 12.63
N GLY A 578 -18.18 33.21 12.24
CA GLY A 578 -19.51 32.72 12.65
C GLY A 578 -19.99 31.47 11.90
N ALA A 579 -19.17 30.93 10.97
CA ALA A 579 -19.52 29.75 10.18
C ALA A 579 -18.55 28.56 10.43
N MET A 580 -17.67 28.70 11.42
CA MET A 580 -16.77 27.63 11.87
C MET A 580 -17.19 27.14 13.25
N PHE A 581 -17.39 25.85 13.39
CA PHE A 581 -17.93 25.23 14.61
C PHE A 581 -17.02 24.12 15.11
N HIS A 582 -16.97 23.97 16.43
CA HIS A 582 -16.16 22.94 17.07
C HIS A 582 -16.73 21.53 16.83
N ASP A 583 -18.04 21.40 16.71
CA ASP A 583 -18.70 20.12 16.39
C ASP A 583 -19.86 20.32 15.39
N THR A 584 -20.27 19.20 14.78
CA THR A 584 -21.34 19.19 13.76
C THR A 584 -22.71 19.50 14.37
N ASP A 585 -22.92 19.22 15.66
CA ASP A 585 -24.15 19.52 16.36
C ASP A 585 -24.37 21.04 16.52
N ALA A 586 -23.30 21.78 16.87
CA ALA A 586 -23.34 23.23 16.95
C ALA A 586 -23.55 23.89 15.58
N ALA A 587 -22.93 23.34 14.52
CA ALA A 587 -23.16 23.80 13.15
C ALA A 587 -24.62 23.56 12.71
N LEU A 588 -25.18 22.39 13.05
CA LEU A 588 -26.56 22.05 12.75
C LEU A 588 -27.54 22.91 13.54
N GLU A 589 -27.27 23.16 14.81
CA GLU A 589 -28.03 24.08 15.66
C GLU A 589 -28.09 25.48 15.04
N HIS A 590 -26.96 26.01 14.61
CA HIS A 590 -26.90 27.32 13.94
C HIS A 590 -27.66 27.33 12.61
N ALA A 591 -27.54 26.26 11.81
CA ALA A 591 -28.27 26.12 10.54
C ALA A 591 -29.79 26.08 10.75
N GLU A 592 -30.25 25.38 11.80
CA GLU A 592 -31.67 25.36 12.20
C GLU A 592 -32.17 26.76 12.62
N ASP A 593 -31.36 27.50 13.40
CA ASP A 593 -31.69 28.88 13.81
C ASP A 593 -31.78 29.80 12.57
N MET A 594 -30.93 29.66 11.58
CA MET A 594 -31.01 30.40 10.29
C MET A 594 -32.32 30.10 9.56
N VAL A 595 -32.72 28.82 9.48
CA VAL A 595 -33.98 28.42 8.84
C VAL A 595 -35.19 28.99 9.62
N ILE A 596 -35.17 28.92 10.92
CA ILE A 596 -36.23 29.51 11.79
C ILE A 596 -36.32 31.03 11.59
N ALA A 597 -35.17 31.72 11.62
CA ALA A 597 -35.13 33.19 11.45
C ALA A 597 -35.68 33.62 10.08
N ALA A 598 -35.35 32.86 8.99
CA ALA A 598 -35.86 33.14 7.65
C ALA A 598 -37.40 33.04 7.56
N HIS A 599 -38.04 32.20 8.38
CA HIS A 599 -39.49 32.00 8.37
C HIS A 599 -40.25 32.84 9.41
N ARG A 600 -39.55 33.42 10.39
CA ARG A 600 -40.11 34.27 11.43
C ARG A 600 -39.63 35.73 11.33
N ALA A 601 -39.21 36.20 10.18
CA ALA A 601 -38.64 37.52 9.95
C ALA A 601 -39.52 38.69 10.51
N ASP A 602 -40.83 38.46 10.68
CA ASP A 602 -41.79 39.46 11.21
C ASP A 602 -42.17 39.24 12.66
N ALA A 603 -41.69 38.22 13.36
CA ALA A 603 -42.07 37.94 14.74
C ALA A 603 -40.89 38.21 15.70
N VAL A 604 -40.76 39.46 16.14
CA VAL A 604 -40.05 39.76 17.40
C VAL A 604 -40.88 39.18 18.54
N GLY A 605 -40.59 37.91 18.91
CA GLY A 605 -41.23 37.25 20.06
C GLY A 605 -40.92 38.00 21.35
N PRO A 606 -41.74 37.85 22.40
CA PRO A 606 -41.49 38.45 23.72
C PRO A 606 -40.15 37.99 24.25
N THR A 607 -39.39 38.87 24.89
CA THR A 607 -38.07 38.60 25.49
C THR A 607 -38.17 37.50 26.56
N GLU A 608 -39.33 37.34 27.19
CA GLU A 608 -39.68 36.27 28.14
C GLU A 608 -41.09 35.73 27.81
N LEU A 609 -41.21 34.39 27.72
CA LEU A 609 -42.48 33.71 27.45
C LEU A 609 -43.37 33.86 28.69
N PRO A 610 -44.59 34.47 28.58
CA PRO A 610 -45.55 34.51 29.65
C PRO A 610 -45.99 33.10 30.04
N VAL A 611 -46.39 32.89 31.29
CA VAL A 611 -46.82 31.58 31.83
C VAL A 611 -47.96 30.97 31.00
N ASP A 612 -48.91 31.77 30.55
CA ASP A 612 -50.08 31.37 29.77
C ASP A 612 -49.77 30.90 28.34
N HIS A 613 -48.55 31.22 27.85
CA HIS A 613 -48.06 30.79 26.53
C HIS A 613 -47.12 29.57 26.58
N LEU A 614 -46.91 28.97 27.79
CA LEU A 614 -46.08 27.79 27.92
C LEU A 614 -46.76 26.55 27.28
N PRO A 615 -46.12 25.81 26.36
CA PRO A 615 -46.73 24.65 25.68
C PRO A 615 -47.17 23.53 26.62
N LEU A 616 -46.58 23.43 27.83
CA LEU A 616 -47.00 22.47 28.85
C LEU A 616 -48.43 22.68 29.26
N LEU A 617 -48.96 23.90 29.12
CA LEU A 617 -50.31 24.29 29.54
C LEU A 617 -51.36 24.18 28.42
N ASP A 618 -50.99 23.64 27.28
CA ASP A 618 -51.92 23.44 26.15
C ASP A 618 -53.09 22.56 26.56
N GLY A 619 -54.30 23.02 26.21
CA GLY A 619 -55.56 22.34 26.54
C GLY A 619 -56.16 22.79 27.88
N LEU A 620 -55.48 23.60 28.67
CA LEU A 620 -56.05 24.20 29.86
C LEU A 620 -56.82 25.47 29.51
N THR A 621 -57.91 25.74 30.26
CA THR A 621 -58.69 26.99 30.15
C THR A 621 -57.86 28.16 30.73
N THR A 622 -58.21 29.41 30.41
CA THR A 622 -57.56 30.59 30.91
C THR A 622 -57.59 30.65 32.47
N GLU A 623 -58.69 30.22 33.11
CA GLU A 623 -58.78 30.16 34.55
C GLU A 623 -57.87 29.09 35.18
N GLN A 624 -57.77 27.90 34.52
CA GLN A 624 -56.87 26.84 34.96
C GLN A 624 -55.39 27.24 34.82
N ARG A 625 -55.04 27.93 33.73
CA ARG A 625 -53.67 28.48 33.51
C ARG A 625 -53.31 29.49 34.60
N ALA A 626 -54.26 30.40 34.96
CA ALA A 626 -54.02 31.37 36.03
C ALA A 626 -53.82 30.70 37.40
N ARG A 627 -54.65 29.65 37.74
CA ARG A 627 -54.45 28.88 38.98
C ARG A 627 -53.14 28.15 39.04
N PHE A 628 -52.73 27.51 37.93
CA PHE A 628 -51.42 26.84 37.80
C PHE A 628 -50.29 27.86 37.91
N GLY A 629 -50.39 28.98 37.20
CA GLY A 629 -49.38 30.05 37.22
C GLY A 629 -49.10 30.60 38.62
N ALA A 630 -50.13 30.62 39.49
CA ALA A 630 -49.97 31.05 40.87
C ALA A 630 -49.14 30.12 41.79
N LEU A 631 -48.95 28.85 41.33
CA LEU A 631 -48.09 27.84 41.98
C LEU A 631 -46.63 27.94 41.56
N LEU A 632 -46.32 28.69 40.50
CA LEU A 632 -45.00 28.80 39.93
C LEU A 632 -44.18 29.89 40.59
N VAL A 633 -42.91 29.59 40.85
CA VAL A 633 -41.92 30.55 41.35
C VAL A 633 -40.98 30.95 40.21
N ARG A 634 -40.94 32.23 39.88
CA ARG A 634 -40.00 32.76 38.89
C ARG A 634 -38.59 32.82 39.46
N ARG A 635 -37.63 32.15 38.81
CA ARG A 635 -36.21 32.19 39.17
C ARG A 635 -35.38 32.66 37.97
N VAL A 636 -34.31 33.40 38.28
CA VAL A 636 -33.36 33.94 37.29
C VAL A 636 -31.99 33.39 37.62
N TYR A 637 -31.28 32.93 36.60
CA TYR A 637 -29.92 32.43 36.68
C TYR A 637 -29.06 33.22 35.70
N ARG A 638 -27.78 33.43 36.04
CA ARG A 638 -26.82 34.08 35.15
C ARG A 638 -26.17 33.03 34.22
N ALA A 639 -25.63 33.49 33.11
CA ALA A 639 -24.82 32.65 32.24
C ALA A 639 -23.71 31.92 33.01
N GLY A 640 -23.64 30.60 32.87
CA GLY A 640 -22.70 29.74 33.58
C GLY A 640 -23.18 29.17 34.93
N ASP A 641 -24.30 29.65 35.50
CA ASP A 641 -24.83 29.12 36.77
C ASP A 641 -25.30 27.67 36.60
N VAL A 642 -25.04 26.84 37.63
CA VAL A 642 -25.63 25.50 37.73
C VAL A 642 -27.06 25.66 38.21
N VAL A 643 -28.01 25.28 37.34
CA VAL A 643 -29.46 25.35 37.63
C VAL A 643 -29.91 24.15 38.44
N VAL A 644 -29.35 22.97 38.11
CA VAL A 644 -29.63 21.67 38.73
C VAL A 644 -28.35 20.85 38.72
N GLN A 645 -28.02 20.16 39.80
CA GLN A 645 -26.82 19.33 39.92
C GLN A 645 -27.20 17.84 39.93
N GLU A 646 -26.43 17.01 39.17
CA GLU A 646 -26.58 15.56 39.18
C GLU A 646 -26.46 14.98 40.58
N GLY A 647 -27.40 14.12 40.95
CA GLY A 647 -27.46 13.51 42.31
C GLY A 647 -28.14 14.35 43.39
N GLU A 648 -28.60 15.57 43.09
CA GLU A 648 -29.34 16.42 44.01
C GLU A 648 -30.76 15.87 44.29
N GLU A 649 -31.20 15.88 45.56
CA GLU A 649 -32.53 15.43 45.97
C GLU A 649 -33.59 16.53 45.80
N ASP A 650 -33.61 17.21 44.67
CA ASP A 650 -34.64 18.18 44.29
C ASP A 650 -35.54 17.58 43.21
N HIS A 651 -36.84 17.58 43.45
CA HIS A 651 -37.86 17.01 42.57
C HIS A 651 -38.72 18.08 41.89
N SER A 652 -38.25 19.32 41.83
CA SER A 652 -38.99 20.40 41.15
C SER A 652 -38.96 20.27 39.64
N LEU A 653 -40.01 20.72 38.96
CA LEU A 653 -40.13 20.90 37.52
C LEU A 653 -39.73 22.32 37.15
N LEU A 654 -38.89 22.49 36.13
CA LEU A 654 -38.47 23.79 35.64
C LEU A 654 -38.97 24.01 34.23
N LEU A 655 -39.60 25.15 33.97
CA LEU A 655 -40.11 25.56 32.66
C LEU A 655 -39.33 26.77 32.21
N ILE A 656 -38.66 26.72 31.06
CA ILE A 656 -37.84 27.82 30.54
C ILE A 656 -38.74 28.88 29.92
N ALA A 657 -38.64 30.11 30.41
CA ALA A 657 -39.33 31.27 29.89
C ALA A 657 -38.43 32.12 28.97
N ALA A 658 -37.16 32.26 29.28
CA ALA A 658 -36.18 32.97 28.48
C ALA A 658 -34.80 32.36 28.69
N GLY A 659 -33.93 32.47 27.68
CA GLY A 659 -32.58 31.91 27.69
C GLY A 659 -32.52 30.42 27.35
N THR A 660 -31.32 29.87 27.38
CA THR A 660 -31.04 28.46 27.07
C THR A 660 -30.25 27.79 28.18
N ALA A 661 -30.44 26.48 28.36
CA ALA A 661 -29.72 25.68 29.36
C ALA A 661 -29.25 24.36 28.78
N SER A 662 -27.99 23.99 29.03
CA SER A 662 -27.38 22.76 28.56
C SER A 662 -27.34 21.66 29.61
N VAL A 663 -27.74 20.45 29.19
CA VAL A 663 -27.59 19.24 30.01
C VAL A 663 -26.19 18.67 29.79
N LYS A 664 -25.44 18.51 30.86
CA LYS A 664 -24.08 18.00 30.86
C LYS A 664 -23.98 16.74 31.72
N ILE A 665 -23.43 15.68 31.21
CA ILE A 665 -23.08 14.49 31.99
C ILE A 665 -21.57 14.34 32.07
N ARG A 666 -21.11 13.86 33.24
CA ARG A 666 -19.71 13.54 33.48
C ARG A 666 -19.34 12.23 32.77
N ARG A 667 -18.30 12.22 31.97
CA ARG A 667 -17.82 10.99 31.34
C ARG A 667 -17.02 10.19 32.38
N ALA A 668 -17.36 8.91 32.56
CA ALA A 668 -16.63 8.01 33.46
C ALA A 668 -15.12 8.00 33.12
N GLY A 669 -14.27 8.38 34.08
CA GLY A 669 -12.81 8.38 33.94
C GLY A 669 -12.17 9.61 33.28
N ARG A 670 -12.88 10.68 32.95
CA ARG A 670 -12.33 11.94 32.42
C ARG A 670 -13.02 13.15 33.07
N GLU A 671 -12.29 14.24 33.26
CA GLU A 671 -12.84 15.52 33.76
C GLU A 671 -13.66 16.32 32.72
N GLN A 672 -13.94 15.71 31.56
CA GLN A 672 -14.67 16.36 30.47
C GLN A 672 -16.18 16.07 30.57
N TYR A 673 -16.99 17.14 30.56
CA TYR A 673 -18.44 17.06 30.44
C TYR A 673 -18.83 16.93 28.96
N ARG A 674 -19.82 16.06 28.67
CA ARG A 674 -20.43 15.96 27.35
C ARG A 674 -21.82 16.57 27.36
N ARG A 675 -22.08 17.52 26.45
CA ARG A 675 -23.42 18.09 26.24
C ARG A 675 -24.34 17.00 25.65
N LEU A 676 -25.42 16.70 26.34
CA LEU A 676 -26.46 15.75 25.89
C LEU A 676 -27.57 16.45 25.14
N ALA A 677 -28.06 17.59 25.66
CA ALA A 677 -29.15 18.35 25.10
C ALA A 677 -29.03 19.81 25.50
N THR A 678 -29.64 20.71 24.75
CA THR A 678 -29.85 22.11 25.09
C THR A 678 -31.36 22.37 25.11
N PHE A 679 -31.85 22.96 26.18
CA PHE A 679 -33.22 23.36 26.31
C PHE A 679 -33.41 24.83 25.94
N SER A 680 -34.48 25.12 25.19
CA SER A 680 -34.88 26.47 24.77
C SER A 680 -36.14 26.95 25.43
N PRO A 681 -36.53 28.23 25.32
CA PRO A 681 -37.81 28.74 25.84
C PRO A 681 -38.99 27.89 25.37
N GLY A 682 -39.95 27.67 26.25
CA GLY A 682 -41.09 26.80 26.06
C GLY A 682 -40.85 25.32 26.35
N THR A 683 -39.60 24.91 26.65
CA THR A 683 -39.30 23.54 27.06
C THR A 683 -39.26 23.37 28.57
N VAL A 684 -39.37 22.12 29.01
CA VAL A 684 -39.36 21.76 30.44
C VAL A 684 -38.23 20.77 30.72
N PHE A 685 -37.70 20.79 31.94
CA PHE A 685 -36.75 19.82 32.46
C PHE A 685 -36.96 19.54 33.94
N GLY A 686 -36.40 18.45 34.44
CA GLY A 686 -36.63 18.00 35.82
C GLY A 686 -37.87 17.14 35.99
N GLU A 687 -38.59 16.87 34.91
CA GLU A 687 -39.80 16.03 34.87
C GLU A 687 -39.55 14.61 35.35
N VAL A 688 -38.35 14.07 35.10
CA VAL A 688 -38.00 12.70 35.49
C VAL A 688 -37.98 12.59 37.00
N ALA A 689 -37.25 13.49 37.69
CA ALA A 689 -37.16 13.53 39.15
C ALA A 689 -38.52 13.84 39.80
N LEU A 690 -39.38 14.65 39.15
CA LEU A 690 -40.75 14.91 39.64
C LEU A 690 -41.61 13.63 39.61
N LEU A 691 -41.49 12.82 38.55
CA LEU A 691 -42.33 11.64 38.31
C LEU A 691 -41.86 10.41 39.08
N ASP A 692 -40.54 10.13 39.09
CA ASP A 692 -39.99 8.89 39.66
C ASP A 692 -39.43 9.09 41.10
N ARG A 693 -39.38 10.34 41.56
CA ARG A 693 -38.86 10.71 42.92
C ARG A 693 -37.41 10.24 43.15
N GLN A 694 -36.64 10.12 42.09
CA GLN A 694 -35.21 9.80 42.15
C GLN A 694 -34.38 11.10 42.13
N PRO A 695 -33.12 11.07 42.61
CA PRO A 695 -32.20 12.20 42.48
C PRO A 695 -32.04 12.67 41.04
N ARG A 696 -31.63 13.91 40.84
CA ARG A 696 -31.40 14.52 39.53
C ARG A 696 -30.46 13.66 38.67
N SER A 697 -30.86 13.30 37.46
CA SER A 697 -30.16 12.41 36.57
C SER A 697 -29.00 13.06 35.79
N ALA A 698 -28.91 14.41 35.79
CA ALA A 698 -27.88 15.14 35.06
C ALA A 698 -27.72 16.56 35.62
N THR A 699 -26.56 17.16 35.39
CA THR A 699 -26.31 18.57 35.68
C THR A 699 -26.81 19.44 34.53
N VAL A 700 -27.58 20.49 34.85
CA VAL A 700 -28.06 21.50 33.90
C VAL A 700 -27.42 22.84 34.23
N THR A 701 -26.79 23.47 33.21
CA THR A 701 -26.15 24.80 33.37
C THR A 701 -26.80 25.79 32.43
N ALA A 702 -26.96 27.04 32.88
CA ALA A 702 -27.42 28.15 32.03
C ALA A 702 -26.32 28.50 31.02
N ASP A 703 -26.66 28.53 29.72
CA ASP A 703 -25.72 28.94 28.69
C ASP A 703 -25.69 30.47 28.48
N GLU A 704 -26.78 31.12 28.82
CA GLU A 704 -26.98 32.56 28.84
C GLU A 704 -27.87 32.94 30.02
N ASP A 705 -28.19 34.23 30.22
CA ASP A 705 -29.10 34.64 31.30
C ASP A 705 -30.46 33.93 31.13
N LEU A 706 -30.83 33.13 32.11
CA LEU A 706 -31.92 32.17 32.03
C LEU A 706 -33.05 32.55 33.00
N VAL A 707 -34.28 32.56 32.51
CA VAL A 707 -35.48 32.72 33.34
C VAL A 707 -36.26 31.42 33.31
N CYS A 708 -36.53 30.84 34.48
CA CYS A 708 -37.34 29.64 34.64
C CYS A 708 -38.50 29.89 35.60
N TYR A 709 -39.63 29.27 35.28
CA TYR A 709 -40.72 29.07 36.24
C TYR A 709 -40.57 27.70 36.89
N VAL A 710 -40.55 27.65 38.22
CA VAL A 710 -40.25 26.44 38.99
C VAL A 710 -41.54 26.00 39.71
N LEU A 711 -41.92 24.75 39.50
CA LEU A 711 -42.99 24.06 40.23
C LEU A 711 -42.35 23.08 41.22
N SER A 712 -42.54 23.31 42.53
CA SER A 712 -42.03 22.38 43.53
C SER A 712 -42.84 21.07 43.54
N ALA A 713 -42.23 19.99 44.01
CA ALA A 713 -42.89 18.71 44.16
C ALA A 713 -44.10 18.77 45.05
N ASP A 714 -44.00 19.51 46.19
CA ASP A 714 -45.10 19.69 47.14
C ASP A 714 -46.27 20.44 46.51
N ALA A 715 -45.99 21.48 45.69
CA ALA A 715 -47.00 22.22 44.95
C ALA A 715 -47.71 21.34 43.91
N PHE A 716 -46.95 20.45 43.23
CA PHE A 716 -47.52 19.48 42.30
C PHE A 716 -48.41 18.44 43.03
N ASP A 717 -47.93 17.92 44.16
CA ASP A 717 -48.69 16.95 44.98
C ASP A 717 -50.00 17.60 45.52
N ALA A 718 -49.93 18.84 45.99
CA ALA A 718 -51.10 19.60 46.39
C ALA A 718 -52.10 19.83 45.22
N LEU A 719 -51.57 20.08 44.00
CA LEU A 719 -52.39 20.23 42.78
C LEU A 719 -53.13 18.94 42.43
N THR A 720 -52.49 17.78 42.61
CA THR A 720 -53.06 16.47 42.29
C THR A 720 -54.31 16.16 43.14
N VAL A 721 -54.32 16.71 44.39
CA VAL A 721 -55.45 16.55 45.32
C VAL A 721 -56.44 17.69 45.16
N GLY A 722 -56.01 18.93 44.97
CA GLY A 722 -56.86 20.12 44.98
C GLY A 722 -57.56 20.41 43.63
N ASP A 723 -56.89 20.14 42.53
CA ASP A 723 -57.42 20.33 41.15
C ASP A 723 -56.97 19.21 40.21
N PRO A 724 -57.51 17.99 40.38
CA PRO A 724 -57.11 16.81 39.58
C PRO A 724 -57.18 17.01 38.06
N PRO A 725 -58.14 17.74 37.46
CA PRO A 725 -58.19 18.00 36.05
C PRO A 725 -56.94 18.71 35.50
N ILE A 726 -56.36 19.67 36.20
CA ILE A 726 -55.17 20.35 35.83
C ILE A 726 -53.97 19.37 35.88
N ALA A 727 -53.87 18.60 36.97
CA ALA A 727 -52.80 17.63 37.15
C ALA A 727 -52.80 16.56 36.04
N ILE A 728 -53.98 16.04 35.63
CA ILE A 728 -54.14 15.07 34.56
C ILE A 728 -53.66 15.64 33.21
N HIS A 729 -54.05 16.90 32.92
CA HIS A 729 -53.59 17.57 31.68
C HIS A 729 -52.07 17.76 31.66
N LEU A 730 -51.48 18.20 32.75
CA LEU A 730 -50.03 18.36 32.89
C LEU A 730 -49.32 17.02 32.71
N LEU A 731 -49.76 15.95 33.37
CA LEU A 731 -49.19 14.61 33.22
C LEU A 731 -49.33 14.11 31.82
N SER A 732 -50.45 14.33 31.12
CA SER A 732 -50.68 13.96 29.73
C SER A 732 -49.69 14.70 28.78
N ASN A 733 -49.49 16.01 29.04
CA ASN A 733 -48.59 16.84 28.24
C ASN A 733 -47.10 16.45 28.49
N LEU A 734 -46.71 16.20 29.73
CA LEU A 734 -45.39 15.67 30.11
C LEU A 734 -45.16 14.29 29.46
N GLY A 735 -46.16 13.40 29.52
CA GLY A 735 -46.08 12.08 28.90
C GLY A 735 -45.88 12.14 27.38
N ARG A 736 -46.55 13.07 26.70
CA ARG A 736 -46.35 13.30 25.25
C ARG A 736 -44.97 13.85 24.99
N GLU A 737 -44.45 14.74 25.80
CA GLU A 737 -43.09 15.30 25.65
C GLU A 737 -42.03 14.23 25.88
N LEU A 738 -42.12 13.42 26.94
CA LEU A 738 -41.23 12.29 27.18
C LEU A 738 -41.26 11.25 26.04
N SER A 739 -42.44 10.95 25.51
CA SER A 739 -42.60 10.05 24.37
C SER A 739 -41.91 10.60 23.11
N ARG A 740 -41.98 11.92 22.87
CA ARG A 740 -41.25 12.57 21.76
C ARG A 740 -39.73 12.48 21.97
N ARG A 741 -39.24 12.75 23.19
CA ARG A 741 -37.81 12.65 23.52
C ARG A 741 -37.29 11.25 23.37
N LEU A 742 -38.03 10.23 23.80
CA LEU A 742 -37.66 8.82 23.64
C LEU A 742 -37.60 8.43 22.18
N ARG A 743 -38.58 8.80 21.35
CA ARG A 743 -38.53 8.54 19.89
C ARG A 743 -37.32 9.18 19.20
N ARG A 744 -36.97 10.43 19.63
CA ARG A 744 -35.76 11.09 19.10
C ARG A 744 -34.48 10.37 19.52
N ALA A 745 -34.37 9.93 20.76
CA ALA A 745 -33.22 9.19 21.26
C ALA A 745 -33.09 7.85 20.51
N THR A 746 -34.18 7.12 20.29
CA THR A 746 -34.20 5.87 19.53
C THR A 746 -33.78 6.08 18.07
N ALA A 747 -34.27 7.12 17.41
CA ALA A 747 -33.85 7.45 16.04
C ALA A 747 -32.36 7.81 15.96
N MET A 748 -31.82 8.53 16.96
CA MET A 748 -30.40 8.87 17.01
C MET A 748 -29.53 7.64 17.23
N VAL A 749 -29.95 6.67 18.03
CA VAL A 749 -29.23 5.39 18.23
C VAL A 749 -29.25 4.59 16.93
N SER A 750 -30.39 4.44 16.27
CA SER A 750 -30.47 3.74 14.98
C SER A 750 -29.56 4.34 13.91
N GLN A 751 -29.43 5.67 13.87
CA GLN A 751 -28.51 6.35 12.94
C GLN A 751 -27.02 6.13 13.26
N LEU A 752 -26.67 5.75 14.49
CA LEU A 752 -25.29 5.44 14.87
C LEU A 752 -24.91 3.98 14.55
N GLU A 753 -25.90 3.10 14.35
CA GLU A 753 -25.70 1.69 14.01
C GLU A 753 -25.58 1.47 12.49
N ASP A 754 -26.08 2.38 11.67
CA ASP A 754 -25.90 2.43 10.20
C ASP A 754 -24.62 3.26 9.81
#